data_159cb1dfa977a7cc9d86f02de80ddd58
#
_entry.id   159cb1dfa977a7cc9d86f02de80ddd58
#
_cell.length_a   1.000
_cell.length_b   1.000
_cell.length_c   1.000
_cell.angle_alpha   90.00
_cell.angle_beta   90.00
_cell.angle_gamma   90.00
#
_symmetry.space_group_name_H-M   'P 1'
#
loop_
_entity.id
_entity.type
_entity.pdbx_description
1 polymer ?
#
loop_
_entity_poly.entity_id
_entity_poly.type
_entity_poly.pdbx_seq_one_letter_code
_entity_poly.pdbx_strand_id
1 'polypeptide(L)'
;MTCIATASALTPGVAYSVGQHGRSLFISNGRPDRNADVQMWTDTDVPAQRWVLEQSDTDPRQYALRNLFSGLYLNYNGTIAGAKIRQADRSVFLSYWTLEEDGDSYVLVPSQNAAMCLAAASTDEGAALSLQERTTADAGLTRFTLRQDDVPEAFGEAVRDDFMSGFLGQYYHKASTGHVLGGGGWWGDAEMFEVILDAFATTGDLKYKEIFDELVIDFCRRNGRDWSNNEFNDDITWMVLACARAYKYFGTQEYLDLAKDNYTRMYNRAHQRFGTLIWKQSQENKIATNSCINCPATVAACMLGELTGDNSWYDKALTIYAGQRKLLYNAETGEVWDSGAWTADGEREPGANHWVSTYNQGTMLGAATLLYLYTKDSMYLEDAKKVYERSRDHLTNNNKIISVCQTVNGDLCGFKGILMRYVRTYAETFHLEEPLQWMEKNAWHAWQNRNSGGVIWSAWLTKTAESLTRKEGDDEKDVTNDAFGASTAVSVAFNAHVNRRFAKSVSEGLQPEYFDDIKFAQLTEDSTEGRVTTPALSGGWICFRNVDFGQDGISSLDLRLKATKARSFVQVYVDELTDDGLMGRNSGFLTRGDWSDVVVPFKSGVTGVHDVYIRFSGEGVQVGGIKSTGSSSGVYSPEAVIGEIGSVYNLRGIRVGSSMDGLAPGIYISGGHKILKR
;
A
#
# COMPACT_ATOMS: atom_id res chain seq x y z
N MET A 1 38.44 36.49 13.49
CA MET A 1 38.33 35.17 14.16
C MET A 1 37.49 34.28 13.25
N THR A 2 38.13 33.48 12.46
CA THR A 2 37.47 32.48 11.60
C THR A 2 37.13 31.32 12.51
N CYS A 3 35.85 31.04 12.73
CA CYS A 3 35.41 29.80 13.35
C CYS A 3 35.80 28.65 12.42
N ILE A 4 36.81 27.91 12.79
CA ILE A 4 37.08 26.60 12.22
C ILE A 4 36.00 25.70 12.79
N ALA A 5 35.00 25.34 11.98
CA ALA A 5 34.07 24.29 12.31
C ALA A 5 34.89 22.98 12.39
N THR A 6 35.08 22.46 13.58
CA THR A 6 35.62 21.12 13.78
C THR A 6 34.66 20.13 13.15
N ALA A 7 35.13 19.30 12.23
CA ALA A 7 34.36 18.19 11.72
C ALA A 7 33.78 17.40 12.90
N SER A 8 32.49 17.16 12.90
CA SER A 8 31.82 16.38 13.94
C SER A 8 32.35 14.96 13.86
N ALA A 9 32.89 14.45 14.97
CA ALA A 9 33.39 13.08 15.03
C ALA A 9 32.31 12.10 14.58
N LEU A 10 32.65 11.16 13.69
CA LEU A 10 31.72 10.13 13.22
C LEU A 10 31.26 9.26 14.40
N THR A 11 29.96 9.06 14.51
CA THR A 11 29.35 8.28 15.56
C THR A 11 29.04 6.86 15.09
N PRO A 12 29.69 5.81 15.62
CA PRO A 12 29.36 4.43 15.29
C PRO A 12 27.90 4.08 15.64
N GLY A 13 27.31 3.21 14.84
CA GLY A 13 25.91 2.75 15.04
C GLY A 13 24.86 3.69 14.46
N VAL A 14 25.26 4.83 13.89
CA VAL A 14 24.35 5.81 13.27
C VAL A 14 24.41 5.69 11.75
N ALA A 15 23.29 6.00 11.09
CA ALA A 15 23.19 6.00 9.63
C ALA A 15 23.67 7.33 9.04
N TYR A 16 24.39 7.23 7.92
CA TYR A 16 24.91 8.36 7.15
C TYR A 16 24.53 8.23 5.68
N SER A 17 24.27 9.35 5.02
CA SER A 17 24.47 9.43 3.59
C SER A 17 25.97 9.59 3.32
N VAL A 18 26.49 8.83 2.35
CA VAL A 18 27.89 8.91 1.91
C VAL A 18 27.86 9.40 0.47
N GLY A 19 28.23 10.65 0.23
CA GLY A 19 27.96 11.26 -1.05
C GLY A 19 28.98 12.29 -1.52
N GLN A 20 28.84 12.70 -2.79
CA GLN A 20 29.59 13.77 -3.44
C GLN A 20 28.75 14.39 -4.56
N HIS A 21 28.99 15.66 -4.88
CA HIS A 21 28.32 16.36 -6.00
C HIS A 21 26.78 16.23 -5.99
N GLY A 22 26.12 16.26 -4.80
CA GLY A 22 24.68 16.13 -4.65
C GLY A 22 24.13 14.72 -4.87
N ARG A 23 25.01 13.72 -4.94
CA ARG A 23 24.65 12.29 -5.06
C ARG A 23 25.20 11.49 -3.89
N SER A 24 24.55 10.37 -3.58
CA SER A 24 24.97 9.44 -2.52
C SER A 24 25.17 8.02 -3.04
N LEU A 25 25.89 7.21 -2.27
CA LEU A 25 26.02 5.77 -2.52
C LEU A 25 24.65 5.11 -2.45
N PHE A 26 24.24 4.50 -3.53
CA PHE A 26 22.93 3.86 -3.69
C PHE A 26 23.08 2.42 -4.17
N ILE A 27 22.35 1.49 -3.55
CA ILE A 27 22.25 0.13 -4.08
C ILE A 27 21.46 0.18 -5.39
N SER A 28 22.06 -0.29 -6.48
CA SER A 28 21.46 -0.25 -7.81
C SER A 28 20.02 -0.79 -7.81
N ASN A 29 19.07 0.06 -8.24
CA ASN A 29 17.64 -0.22 -8.28
C ASN A 29 17.01 -0.59 -6.90
N GLY A 30 17.61 -0.18 -5.79
CA GLY A 30 17.10 -0.50 -4.45
C GLY A 30 16.99 -2.01 -4.18
N ARG A 31 17.80 -2.85 -4.82
CA ARG A 31 17.69 -4.32 -4.68
C ARG A 31 18.37 -4.80 -3.40
N PRO A 32 17.70 -5.62 -2.56
CA PRO A 32 18.29 -6.16 -1.35
C PRO A 32 19.25 -7.35 -1.60
N ASP A 33 19.47 -7.72 -2.88
CA ASP A 33 20.19 -8.94 -3.24
C ASP A 33 21.70 -8.84 -2.97
N ARG A 34 22.32 -9.95 -2.58
CA ARG A 34 23.78 -10.08 -2.54
C ARG A 34 24.39 -9.79 -3.90
N ASN A 35 25.54 -9.15 -3.91
CA ASN A 35 26.30 -8.75 -5.10
C ASN A 35 25.59 -7.71 -5.99
N ALA A 36 24.53 -7.05 -5.52
CA ALA A 36 24.03 -5.87 -6.22
C ALA A 36 25.11 -4.79 -6.24
N ASP A 37 25.28 -4.17 -7.41
CA ASP A 37 26.26 -3.08 -7.59
C ASP A 37 25.82 -1.86 -6.76
N VAL A 38 26.81 -1.11 -6.24
CA VAL A 38 26.60 0.19 -5.61
C VAL A 38 27.06 1.26 -6.60
N GLN A 39 26.28 2.33 -6.73
CA GLN A 39 26.49 3.40 -7.69
C GLN A 39 26.19 4.77 -7.05
N MET A 40 26.59 5.84 -7.71
CA MET A 40 26.20 7.20 -7.31
C MET A 40 24.83 7.54 -7.84
N TRP A 41 23.93 8.03 -7.00
CA TRP A 41 22.59 8.45 -7.41
C TRP A 41 22.15 9.70 -6.66
N THR A 42 21.28 10.51 -7.28
CA THR A 42 20.66 11.65 -6.60
C THR A 42 20.09 11.22 -5.24
N ASP A 43 20.46 11.95 -4.19
CA ASP A 43 20.01 11.61 -2.83
C ASP A 43 18.49 11.93 -2.70
N THR A 44 17.72 10.91 -2.41
CA THR A 44 16.26 10.98 -2.26
C THR A 44 15.81 10.51 -0.88
N ASP A 45 16.71 10.57 0.09
CA ASP A 45 16.47 10.24 1.50
C ASP A 45 15.83 8.84 1.72
N VAL A 46 16.33 7.85 0.98
CA VAL A 46 15.86 6.45 1.09
C VAL A 46 16.85 5.59 1.87
N PRO A 47 16.38 4.56 2.61
CA PRO A 47 17.26 3.66 3.36
C PRO A 47 18.33 2.95 2.51
N ALA A 48 18.07 2.70 1.22
CA ALA A 48 19.05 2.14 0.30
C ALA A 48 20.23 3.07 -0.02
N GLN A 49 20.15 4.35 0.37
CA GLN A 49 21.19 5.37 0.30
C GLN A 49 21.81 5.68 1.67
N ARG A 50 21.48 4.94 2.69
CA ARG A 50 21.96 5.15 4.06
C ARG A 50 22.81 3.97 4.52
N TRP A 51 23.90 4.30 5.18
CA TRP A 51 24.92 3.35 5.59
C TRP A 51 25.25 3.56 7.06
N VAL A 52 24.98 2.54 7.88
CA VAL A 52 25.32 2.53 9.30
C VAL A 52 26.81 2.24 9.44
N LEU A 53 27.52 3.10 10.15
CA LEU A 53 28.93 2.92 10.43
C LEU A 53 29.10 1.95 11.60
N GLU A 54 29.69 0.80 11.37
CA GLU A 54 30.05 -0.19 12.40
C GLU A 54 31.57 -0.19 12.58
N GLN A 55 32.03 0.32 13.72
CA GLN A 55 33.47 0.43 14.01
C GLN A 55 34.09 -0.97 14.18
N SER A 56 35.29 -1.14 13.74
CA SER A 56 36.06 -2.39 13.92
C SER A 56 36.53 -2.55 15.37
N ASP A 57 36.43 -3.76 15.89
CA ASP A 57 36.93 -4.12 17.24
C ASP A 57 38.48 -4.12 17.30
N THR A 58 39.15 -4.17 16.15
CA THR A 58 40.60 -4.32 16.09
C THR A 58 41.35 -3.04 15.68
N ASP A 59 40.73 -2.15 14.93
CA ASP A 59 41.25 -0.84 14.55
C ASP A 59 40.17 0.22 14.56
N PRO A 60 40.21 1.17 15.52
CA PRO A 60 39.15 2.17 15.67
C PRO A 60 39.01 3.16 14.51
N ARG A 61 39.94 3.16 13.56
CA ARG A 61 39.88 3.98 12.34
C ARG A 61 39.14 3.27 11.20
N GLN A 62 38.82 1.99 11.37
CA GLN A 62 38.15 1.17 10.37
C GLN A 62 36.68 0.99 10.69
N TYR A 63 35.87 1.10 9.65
CA TYR A 63 34.43 0.94 9.70
C TYR A 63 33.94 -0.01 8.61
N ALA A 64 32.99 -0.88 8.96
CA ALA A 64 32.14 -1.55 8.01
C ALA A 64 30.88 -0.69 7.79
N LEU A 65 30.51 -0.45 6.56
CA LEU A 65 29.34 0.34 6.19
C LEU A 65 28.19 -0.62 5.86
N ARG A 66 27.24 -0.76 6.80
CA ARG A 66 26.05 -1.61 6.60
C ARG A 66 24.91 -0.79 6.04
N ASN A 67 24.38 -1.22 4.90
CA ASN A 67 23.22 -0.56 4.29
C ASN A 67 21.99 -0.67 5.18
N LEU A 68 21.29 0.43 5.39
CA LEU A 68 20.12 0.49 6.26
C LEU A 68 18.95 -0.35 5.75
N PHE A 69 18.78 -0.46 4.43
CA PHE A 69 17.69 -1.21 3.81
C PHE A 69 17.97 -2.71 3.73
N SER A 70 19.08 -3.10 3.12
CA SER A 70 19.38 -4.51 2.85
C SER A 70 20.00 -5.25 4.02
N GLY A 71 20.61 -4.52 4.97
CA GLY A 71 21.43 -5.10 6.03
C GLY A 71 22.80 -5.63 5.56
N LEU A 72 23.10 -5.56 4.27
CA LEU A 72 24.36 -5.98 3.67
C LEU A 72 25.41 -4.86 3.76
N TYR A 73 26.67 -5.19 3.53
CA TYR A 73 27.79 -4.29 3.72
C TYR A 73 28.39 -3.79 2.40
N LEU A 74 28.88 -2.55 2.39
CA LEU A 74 29.67 -1.99 1.30
C LEU A 74 30.97 -2.79 1.17
N ASN A 75 31.12 -3.49 0.06
CA ASN A 75 32.16 -4.48 -0.14
C ASN A 75 32.92 -4.20 -1.45
N TYR A 76 34.23 -4.38 -1.44
CA TYR A 76 35.05 -4.32 -2.65
C TYR A 76 35.39 -5.74 -3.15
N ASN A 77 35.15 -5.96 -4.45
CA ASN A 77 35.32 -7.26 -5.08
C ASN A 77 36.78 -7.47 -5.54
N GLY A 78 37.72 -7.30 -4.62
CA GLY A 78 39.17 -7.39 -4.88
C GLY A 78 39.91 -6.19 -4.30
N THR A 79 41.25 -6.23 -4.27
CA THR A 79 42.10 -5.24 -3.59
C THR A 79 42.97 -4.42 -4.54
N ILE A 80 42.72 -4.48 -5.84
CA ILE A 80 43.48 -3.77 -6.90
C ILE A 80 42.61 -2.76 -7.64
N ALA A 81 43.23 -1.88 -8.40
CA ALA A 81 42.49 -0.90 -9.23
C ALA A 81 41.48 -1.58 -10.16
N GLY A 82 40.30 -0.98 -10.30
CA GLY A 82 39.18 -1.51 -11.07
C GLY A 82 38.30 -2.52 -10.33
N ALA A 83 38.63 -2.91 -9.09
CA ALA A 83 37.77 -3.76 -8.29
C ALA A 83 36.39 -3.06 -8.04
N LYS A 84 35.32 -3.72 -8.43
CA LYS A 84 33.94 -3.17 -8.31
C LYS A 84 33.48 -3.12 -6.87
N ILE A 85 32.60 -2.15 -6.60
CA ILE A 85 31.95 -1.99 -5.31
C ILE A 85 30.55 -2.58 -5.38
N ARG A 86 30.22 -3.43 -4.41
CA ARG A 86 28.96 -4.16 -4.31
C ARG A 86 28.51 -4.25 -2.86
N GLN A 87 27.26 -4.62 -2.64
CA GLN A 87 26.85 -5.06 -1.33
C GLN A 87 27.03 -6.58 -1.17
N ALA A 88 27.48 -7.01 0.00
CA ALA A 88 27.67 -8.42 0.33
C ALA A 88 27.54 -8.66 1.84
N ASP A 89 27.59 -9.93 2.26
CA ASP A 89 27.72 -10.25 3.70
C ASP A 89 29.00 -9.64 4.28
N ARG A 90 28.99 -9.39 5.57
CA ARG A 90 30.18 -8.88 6.28
C ARG A 90 31.37 -9.81 6.08
N SER A 91 32.45 -9.27 5.63
CA SER A 91 33.74 -9.97 5.43
C SER A 91 34.87 -9.23 6.16
N VAL A 92 35.62 -9.92 6.97
CA VAL A 92 36.81 -9.34 7.65
C VAL A 92 37.87 -8.83 6.68
N PHE A 93 37.84 -9.29 5.43
CA PHE A 93 38.82 -8.89 4.41
C PHE A 93 38.32 -7.85 3.42
N LEU A 94 37.01 -7.78 3.17
CA LEU A 94 36.49 -7.03 2.03
C LEU A 94 35.40 -5.99 2.39
N SER A 95 35.05 -5.85 3.68
CA SER A 95 33.98 -4.94 4.12
C SER A 95 34.45 -3.77 4.97
N TYR A 96 35.75 -3.72 5.34
CA TYR A 96 36.27 -2.66 6.20
C TYR A 96 37.01 -1.59 5.42
N TRP A 97 36.72 -0.34 5.79
CA TRP A 97 37.24 0.87 5.20
C TRP A 97 37.87 1.74 6.30
N THR A 98 39.09 2.25 6.04
CA THR A 98 39.62 3.35 6.84
C THR A 98 39.05 4.64 6.27
N LEU A 99 38.41 5.43 7.13
CA LEU A 99 37.83 6.73 6.77
C LEU A 99 38.89 7.80 7.11
N GLU A 100 39.60 8.28 6.09
CA GLU A 100 40.64 9.32 6.24
C GLU A 100 39.99 10.70 5.99
N GLU A 101 40.09 11.60 6.98
CA GLU A 101 39.59 12.98 6.87
C GLU A 101 40.40 13.77 5.85
N ASP A 102 39.72 14.53 4.99
CA ASP A 102 40.30 15.47 4.03
C ASP A 102 39.39 16.73 3.95
N GLY A 103 39.64 17.67 4.86
CA GLY A 103 38.76 18.84 5.07
C GLY A 103 37.39 18.43 5.59
N ASP A 104 36.32 18.82 4.90
CA ASP A 104 34.96 18.46 5.22
C ASP A 104 34.49 17.12 4.58
N SER A 105 35.42 16.37 4.04
CA SER A 105 35.17 15.12 3.31
C SER A 105 36.05 14.00 3.85
N TYR A 106 35.77 12.79 3.38
CA TYR A 106 36.51 11.57 3.73
C TYR A 106 36.94 10.85 2.47
N VAL A 107 38.13 10.27 2.53
CA VAL A 107 38.62 9.29 1.55
C VAL A 107 38.42 7.90 2.14
N LEU A 108 37.65 7.04 1.47
CA LEU A 108 37.40 5.67 1.88
C LEU A 108 38.50 4.76 1.34
N VAL A 109 39.37 4.29 2.23
CA VAL A 109 40.53 3.45 1.91
C VAL A 109 40.24 2.01 2.32
N PRO A 110 40.31 1.02 1.40
CA PRO A 110 40.05 -0.37 1.76
C PRO A 110 41.12 -0.87 2.76
N SER A 111 40.69 -1.51 3.84
CA SER A 111 41.59 -1.95 4.94
C SER A 111 42.71 -2.88 4.48
N GLN A 112 42.54 -3.60 3.37
CA GLN A 112 43.48 -4.57 2.85
C GLN A 112 44.53 -3.99 1.89
N ASN A 113 44.34 -2.74 1.42
CA ASN A 113 45.30 -2.11 0.51
C ASN A 113 45.25 -0.58 0.60
N ALA A 114 46.12 -0.01 1.41
CA ALA A 114 46.20 1.43 1.64
C ALA A 114 46.65 2.26 0.41
N ALA A 115 47.13 1.61 -0.67
CA ALA A 115 47.41 2.30 -1.92
C ALA A 115 46.20 2.59 -2.77
N MET A 116 45.04 2.01 -2.42
CA MET A 116 43.76 2.17 -3.14
C MET A 116 42.79 3.08 -2.37
N CYS A 117 41.83 3.67 -3.08
CA CYS A 117 40.69 4.35 -2.50
C CYS A 117 39.42 4.09 -3.31
N LEU A 118 38.27 4.32 -2.68
CA LEU A 118 36.97 4.35 -3.37
C LEU A 118 36.91 5.55 -4.31
N ALA A 119 36.46 5.33 -5.54
CA ALA A 119 36.24 6.38 -6.52
C ALA A 119 34.97 6.16 -7.33
N ALA A 120 34.28 7.24 -7.65
CA ALA A 120 33.21 7.25 -8.65
C ALA A 120 33.82 7.34 -10.06
N ALA A 121 33.19 6.73 -11.07
CA ALA A 121 33.64 6.78 -12.45
C ALA A 121 33.44 8.17 -13.09
N SER A 122 32.45 8.94 -12.63
CA SER A 122 32.15 10.32 -13.04
C SER A 122 31.31 11.01 -11.98
N THR A 123 30.93 12.26 -12.24
CA THR A 123 29.94 13.01 -11.43
C THR A 123 28.51 12.76 -11.88
N ASP A 124 28.27 11.90 -12.87
CA ASP A 124 26.94 11.65 -13.43
C ASP A 124 26.08 10.74 -12.53
N GLU A 125 24.79 10.83 -12.70
CA GLU A 125 23.85 9.89 -12.08
C GLU A 125 24.05 8.48 -12.66
N GLY A 126 24.05 7.48 -11.77
CA GLY A 126 24.34 6.10 -12.16
C GLY A 126 25.82 5.77 -12.27
N ALA A 127 26.73 6.71 -11.95
CA ALA A 127 28.16 6.47 -12.01
C ALA A 127 28.57 5.26 -11.16
N ALA A 128 29.27 4.32 -11.79
CA ALA A 128 29.78 3.13 -11.12
C ALA A 128 30.87 3.48 -10.12
N LEU A 129 31.04 2.64 -9.10
CA LEU A 129 32.10 2.76 -8.09
C LEU A 129 33.14 1.66 -8.25
N SER A 130 34.40 2.02 -8.05
CA SER A 130 35.51 1.07 -8.08
C SER A 130 36.65 1.53 -7.17
N LEU A 131 37.58 0.62 -6.90
CA LEU A 131 38.87 1.00 -6.32
C LEU A 131 39.77 1.62 -7.38
N GLN A 132 40.47 2.69 -7.02
CA GLN A 132 41.48 3.37 -7.87
C GLN A 132 42.75 3.58 -7.06
N GLU A 133 43.88 3.70 -7.75
CA GLU A 133 45.17 4.03 -7.11
C GLU A 133 45.13 5.47 -6.60
N ARG A 134 45.43 5.69 -5.34
CA ARG A 134 45.37 7.01 -4.66
C ARG A 134 46.27 8.05 -5.32
N THR A 135 47.38 7.63 -5.89
CA THR A 135 48.36 8.52 -6.52
C THR A 135 47.96 9.05 -7.90
N THR A 136 47.00 8.38 -8.54
CA THR A 136 46.58 8.69 -9.92
C THR A 136 45.09 9.01 -10.01
N ALA A 137 44.31 8.72 -8.97
CA ALA A 137 42.86 8.97 -8.94
C ALA A 137 42.56 10.47 -8.90
N ASP A 138 41.45 10.85 -9.56
CA ASP A 138 40.93 12.22 -9.51
C ASP A 138 40.41 12.53 -8.11
N ALA A 139 40.97 13.53 -7.46
CA ALA A 139 40.59 13.96 -6.14
C ALA A 139 39.12 14.41 -6.06
N GLY A 140 38.54 14.91 -7.14
CA GLY A 140 37.12 15.28 -7.21
C GLY A 140 36.16 14.07 -7.23
N LEU A 141 36.68 12.87 -7.51
CA LEU A 141 35.90 11.63 -7.59
C LEU A 141 36.14 10.66 -6.41
N THR A 142 37.08 11.00 -5.50
CA THR A 142 37.48 10.15 -4.37
C THR A 142 37.11 10.71 -3.00
N ARG A 143 36.62 11.95 -2.94
CA ARG A 143 36.22 12.62 -1.70
C ARG A 143 34.72 12.51 -1.50
N PHE A 144 34.30 11.98 -0.36
CA PHE A 144 32.91 11.77 0.01
C PHE A 144 32.57 12.54 1.29
N THR A 145 31.44 13.24 1.30
CA THR A 145 30.87 13.82 2.52
C THR A 145 30.03 12.77 3.24
N LEU A 146 30.18 12.66 4.55
CA LEU A 146 29.33 11.82 5.38
C LEU A 146 28.37 12.73 6.14
N ARG A 147 27.09 12.67 5.80
CA ARG A 147 26.03 13.44 6.46
C ARG A 147 25.14 12.51 7.26
N GLN A 148 25.03 12.73 8.56
CA GLN A 148 24.09 12.02 9.40
C GLN A 148 22.69 12.48 9.10
N ASP A 149 21.78 11.54 8.89
CA ASP A 149 20.38 11.81 8.56
C ASP A 149 19.45 10.85 9.29
N ASP A 150 18.26 11.36 9.62
CA ASP A 150 17.14 10.55 10.12
C ASP A 150 16.29 10.08 8.93
N VAL A 151 16.46 8.82 8.55
CA VAL A 151 15.66 8.18 7.50
C VAL A 151 14.82 7.07 8.11
N PRO A 152 13.54 6.94 7.73
CA PRO A 152 12.70 5.84 8.23
C PRO A 152 13.33 4.47 7.97
N GLU A 153 13.32 3.61 8.98
CA GLU A 153 13.91 2.26 8.90
C GLU A 153 12.91 1.21 8.40
N ALA A 154 11.62 1.54 8.40
CA ALA A 154 10.54 0.65 7.98
C ALA A 154 9.43 1.44 7.30
N PHE A 155 8.64 0.73 6.49
CA PHE A 155 7.44 1.30 5.90
C PHE A 155 6.43 1.61 7.01
N GLY A 156 5.91 2.82 7.02
CA GLY A 156 4.98 3.30 8.04
C GLY A 156 4.16 4.49 7.53
N GLU A 157 3.38 5.11 8.42
CA GLU A 157 2.48 6.21 8.06
C GLU A 157 3.19 7.38 7.38
N ALA A 158 4.33 7.81 7.91
CA ALA A 158 5.09 8.91 7.35
C ALA A 158 5.54 8.61 5.90
N VAL A 159 5.99 7.37 5.64
CA VAL A 159 6.37 6.93 4.30
C VAL A 159 5.17 6.85 3.38
N ARG A 160 4.04 6.31 3.86
CA ARG A 160 2.78 6.28 3.12
C ARG A 160 2.31 7.68 2.74
N ASP A 161 2.34 8.62 3.69
CA ASP A 161 1.88 9.99 3.46
C ASP A 161 2.80 10.76 2.51
N ASP A 162 4.09 10.40 2.48
CA ASP A 162 5.08 10.91 1.53
C ASP A 162 4.69 10.59 0.06
N PHE A 163 4.20 9.35 -0.21
CA PHE A 163 3.69 8.97 -1.53
C PHE A 163 2.56 9.91 -2.00
N MET A 164 1.58 10.15 -1.13
CA MET A 164 0.46 11.03 -1.46
C MET A 164 0.88 12.48 -1.60
N SER A 165 1.79 12.94 -0.75
CA SER A 165 2.31 14.31 -0.78
C SER A 165 3.04 14.59 -2.09
N GLY A 166 3.95 13.70 -2.51
CA GLY A 166 4.63 13.81 -3.80
C GLY A 166 3.67 13.76 -4.97
N PHE A 167 2.72 12.82 -4.94
CA PHE A 167 1.71 12.65 -5.99
C PHE A 167 0.80 13.87 -6.15
N LEU A 168 0.17 14.33 -5.07
CA LEU A 168 -0.71 15.50 -5.13
C LEU A 168 0.07 16.77 -5.47
N GLY A 169 1.26 16.94 -4.90
CA GLY A 169 2.11 18.10 -5.19
C GLY A 169 2.48 18.22 -6.66
N GLN A 170 2.65 17.10 -7.37
CA GLN A 170 3.01 17.08 -8.78
C GLN A 170 1.79 17.16 -9.71
N TYR A 171 0.68 16.48 -9.39
CA TYR A 171 -0.38 16.20 -10.36
C TYR A 171 -1.73 16.82 -10.05
N TYR A 172 -2.02 17.17 -8.79
CA TYR A 172 -3.29 17.79 -8.43
C TYR A 172 -3.23 19.30 -8.65
N HIS A 173 -3.95 19.80 -9.65
CA HIS A 173 -3.91 21.21 -10.01
C HIS A 173 -5.26 21.70 -10.56
N LYS A 174 -5.42 23.02 -10.55
CA LYS A 174 -6.61 23.68 -11.09
C LYS A 174 -6.50 23.81 -12.59
N ALA A 175 -7.47 23.26 -13.31
CA ALA A 175 -7.68 23.41 -14.75
C ALA A 175 -8.83 24.39 -15.05
N SER A 176 -9.17 24.57 -16.32
CA SER A 176 -10.25 25.49 -16.74
C SER A 176 -11.64 25.03 -16.30
N THR A 177 -11.85 23.74 -16.15
CA THR A 177 -13.14 23.11 -15.80
C THR A 177 -13.28 22.79 -14.31
N GLY A 178 -12.18 22.72 -13.57
CA GLY A 178 -12.15 22.38 -12.16
C GLY A 178 -10.77 21.94 -11.70
N HIS A 179 -10.69 21.04 -10.73
CA HIS A 179 -9.45 20.41 -10.34
C HIS A 179 -9.28 19.05 -11.03
N VAL A 180 -8.06 18.73 -11.42
CA VAL A 180 -7.69 17.49 -12.11
C VAL A 180 -6.46 16.85 -11.48
N LEU A 181 -6.29 15.55 -11.68
CA LEU A 181 -5.07 14.82 -11.42
C LEU A 181 -4.37 14.52 -12.74
N GLY A 182 -3.40 15.33 -13.10
CA GLY A 182 -2.72 15.20 -14.39
C GLY A 182 -3.64 15.56 -15.57
N GLY A 183 -3.63 14.81 -16.61
CA GLY A 183 -4.48 14.96 -17.79
C GLY A 183 -4.93 13.58 -18.24
N GLY A 184 -5.84 12.99 -17.49
CA GLY A 184 -6.32 11.66 -17.79
C GLY A 184 -7.31 11.63 -18.96
N GLY A 185 -7.79 10.51 -19.25
CA GLY A 185 -8.94 10.25 -20.09
C GLY A 185 -10.06 9.72 -19.22
N TRP A 186 -10.88 8.86 -19.76
CA TRP A 186 -11.99 8.28 -19.03
C TRP A 186 -11.56 7.35 -17.91
N TRP A 187 -10.95 6.22 -18.25
CA TRP A 187 -10.60 5.20 -17.27
C TRP A 187 -9.37 5.56 -16.43
N GLY A 188 -8.43 6.34 -17.02
CA GLY A 188 -7.29 6.87 -16.26
C GLY A 188 -7.72 7.84 -15.17
N ASP A 189 -8.70 8.73 -15.46
CA ASP A 189 -9.31 9.59 -14.42
C ASP A 189 -9.98 8.73 -13.34
N ALA A 190 -10.77 7.73 -13.74
CA ALA A 190 -11.47 6.86 -12.79
C ALA A 190 -10.50 6.16 -11.83
N GLU A 191 -9.39 5.62 -12.32
CA GLU A 191 -8.39 4.95 -11.49
C GLU A 191 -7.65 5.92 -10.56
N MET A 192 -7.37 7.14 -10.99
CA MET A 192 -6.82 8.17 -10.11
C MET A 192 -7.82 8.61 -9.04
N PHE A 193 -9.13 8.65 -9.35
CA PHE A 193 -10.18 8.88 -8.34
C PHE A 193 -10.24 7.74 -7.33
N GLU A 194 -10.11 6.49 -7.80
CA GLU A 194 -10.03 5.31 -6.96
C GLU A 194 -8.84 5.35 -5.98
N VAL A 195 -7.69 5.92 -6.38
CA VAL A 195 -6.54 6.10 -5.49
C VAL A 195 -6.83 7.10 -4.36
N ILE A 196 -7.60 8.15 -4.63
CA ILE A 196 -8.07 9.06 -3.56
C ILE A 196 -9.01 8.33 -2.59
N LEU A 197 -9.85 7.44 -3.11
CA LEU A 197 -10.71 6.60 -2.27
C LEU A 197 -9.91 5.52 -1.51
N ASP A 198 -8.81 4.98 -2.08
CA ASP A 198 -7.89 4.10 -1.35
C ASP A 198 -7.29 4.83 -0.13
N ALA A 199 -6.91 6.09 -0.31
CA ALA A 199 -6.42 6.92 0.79
C ALA A 199 -7.49 7.20 1.85
N PHE A 200 -8.71 7.53 1.44
CA PHE A 200 -9.83 7.68 2.37
C PHE A 200 -10.14 6.37 3.12
N ALA A 201 -10.21 5.25 2.41
CA ALA A 201 -10.47 3.93 2.98
C ALA A 201 -9.45 3.52 4.06
N THR A 202 -8.25 4.09 4.00
CA THR A 202 -7.17 3.80 4.95
C THR A 202 -7.12 4.81 6.09
N THR A 203 -7.38 6.09 5.82
CA THR A 203 -7.21 7.16 6.83
C THR A 203 -8.51 7.70 7.40
N GLY A 204 -9.62 7.56 6.67
CA GLY A 204 -10.89 8.20 7.01
C GLY A 204 -10.91 9.73 6.86
N ASP A 205 -9.84 10.35 6.32
CA ASP A 205 -9.66 11.81 6.31
C ASP A 205 -10.58 12.52 5.31
N LEU A 206 -11.32 13.51 5.78
CA LEU A 206 -12.23 14.33 4.97
C LEU A 206 -11.56 15.06 3.80
N LYS A 207 -10.27 15.38 3.90
CA LYS A 207 -9.53 16.02 2.80
C LYS A 207 -9.62 15.22 1.48
N TYR A 208 -9.66 13.89 1.57
CA TYR A 208 -9.79 13.03 0.39
C TYR A 208 -11.20 13.05 -0.20
N LYS A 209 -12.23 13.23 0.64
CA LYS A 209 -13.57 13.49 0.14
C LYS A 209 -13.64 14.80 -0.63
N GLU A 210 -13.05 15.87 -0.10
CA GLU A 210 -13.03 17.19 -0.75
C GLU A 210 -12.32 17.12 -2.11
N ILE A 211 -11.17 16.45 -2.18
CA ILE A 211 -10.46 16.21 -3.44
C ILE A 211 -11.33 15.41 -4.42
N PHE A 212 -11.95 14.33 -3.95
CA PHE A 212 -12.82 13.49 -4.80
C PHE A 212 -14.01 14.27 -5.35
N ASP A 213 -14.69 15.06 -4.51
CA ASP A 213 -15.82 15.90 -4.90
C ASP A 213 -15.42 16.88 -6.03
N GLU A 214 -14.26 17.53 -5.93
CA GLU A 214 -13.74 18.44 -6.94
C GLU A 214 -13.42 17.72 -8.26
N LEU A 215 -12.83 16.53 -8.20
CA LEU A 215 -12.48 15.73 -9.38
C LEU A 215 -13.74 15.25 -10.12
N VAL A 216 -14.77 14.77 -9.42
CA VAL A 216 -16.03 14.33 -10.03
C VAL A 216 -16.79 15.50 -10.63
N ILE A 217 -16.79 16.67 -9.98
CA ILE A 217 -17.39 17.89 -10.54
C ILE A 217 -16.72 18.26 -11.87
N ASP A 218 -15.40 18.21 -11.94
CA ASP A 218 -14.66 18.48 -13.17
C ASP A 218 -14.99 17.45 -14.25
N PHE A 219 -14.94 16.16 -13.90
CA PHE A 219 -15.25 15.06 -14.82
C PHE A 219 -16.67 15.20 -15.41
N CYS A 220 -17.67 15.49 -14.59
CA CYS A 220 -19.04 15.70 -15.04
C CYS A 220 -19.22 16.97 -15.88
N ARG A 221 -18.43 18.01 -15.65
CA ARG A 221 -18.43 19.22 -16.52
C ARG A 221 -17.90 18.92 -17.91
N ARG A 222 -16.88 18.06 -18.01
CA ARG A 222 -16.29 17.67 -19.30
C ARG A 222 -17.12 16.64 -20.06
N ASN A 223 -17.68 15.67 -19.37
CA ASN A 223 -18.27 14.48 -19.98
C ASN A 223 -19.80 14.37 -19.81
N GLY A 224 -20.42 15.29 -19.05
CA GLY A 224 -21.84 15.19 -18.69
C GLY A 224 -22.07 14.16 -17.59
N ARG A 225 -23.36 13.90 -17.31
CA ARG A 225 -23.82 12.90 -16.32
C ARG A 225 -24.26 11.59 -16.97
N ASP A 226 -24.58 11.61 -18.25
CA ASP A 226 -24.85 10.45 -19.10
C ASP A 226 -23.61 10.15 -19.93
N TRP A 227 -22.98 9.01 -19.67
CA TRP A 227 -21.72 8.63 -20.28
C TRP A 227 -21.87 7.74 -21.50
N SER A 228 -23.08 7.63 -22.05
CA SER A 228 -23.39 6.79 -23.21
C SER A 228 -22.69 7.24 -24.50
N ASN A 229 -22.14 8.44 -24.53
CA ASN A 229 -21.35 8.97 -25.64
C ASN A 229 -19.95 8.34 -25.75
N ASN A 230 -19.44 7.73 -24.68
CA ASN A 230 -18.21 6.95 -24.76
C ASN A 230 -18.48 5.60 -25.43
N GLU A 231 -17.71 5.25 -26.47
CA GLU A 231 -17.88 3.96 -27.13
C GLU A 231 -17.35 2.77 -26.32
N PHE A 232 -16.43 3.01 -25.36
CA PHE A 232 -15.79 1.99 -24.53
C PHE A 232 -16.63 1.73 -23.27
N ASN A 233 -17.09 0.50 -23.12
CA ASN A 233 -17.95 0.12 -22.01
C ASN A 233 -17.17 -0.06 -20.70
N ASP A 234 -15.92 -0.44 -20.77
CA ASP A 234 -15.02 -0.53 -19.63
C ASP A 234 -14.69 0.84 -19.04
N ASP A 235 -14.46 1.87 -19.86
CA ASP A 235 -14.25 3.25 -19.42
C ASP A 235 -15.39 3.73 -18.52
N ILE A 236 -16.63 3.46 -18.95
CA ILE A 236 -17.82 3.79 -18.15
C ILE A 236 -17.82 3.00 -16.84
N THR A 237 -17.47 1.72 -16.91
CA THR A 237 -17.50 0.82 -15.76
C THR A 237 -16.46 1.23 -14.70
N TRP A 238 -15.28 1.68 -15.09
CA TRP A 238 -14.27 2.16 -14.17
C TRP A 238 -14.76 3.38 -13.39
N MET A 239 -15.41 4.34 -14.05
CA MET A 239 -15.98 5.51 -13.35
C MET A 239 -17.19 5.14 -12.50
N VAL A 240 -17.99 4.14 -12.90
CA VAL A 240 -19.06 3.57 -12.06
C VAL A 240 -18.51 3.00 -10.76
N LEU A 241 -17.38 2.27 -10.81
CA LEU A 241 -16.70 1.76 -9.62
C LEU A 241 -16.30 2.88 -8.66
N ALA A 242 -15.64 3.92 -9.18
CA ALA A 242 -15.25 5.07 -8.37
C ALA A 242 -16.47 5.73 -7.68
N CYS A 243 -17.55 5.96 -8.42
CA CYS A 243 -18.76 6.54 -7.86
C CYS A 243 -19.46 5.62 -6.82
N ALA A 244 -19.51 4.32 -7.07
CA ALA A 244 -20.11 3.36 -6.13
C ALA A 244 -19.31 3.30 -4.81
N ARG A 245 -17.97 3.26 -4.89
CA ARG A 245 -17.12 3.33 -3.69
C ARG A 245 -17.25 4.66 -2.96
N ALA A 246 -17.31 5.77 -3.66
CA ALA A 246 -17.52 7.08 -3.06
C ALA A 246 -18.84 7.14 -2.29
N TYR A 247 -19.92 6.57 -2.84
CA TYR A 247 -21.18 6.46 -2.10
C TYR A 247 -21.04 5.58 -0.85
N LYS A 248 -20.35 4.44 -0.93
CA LYS A 248 -20.07 3.58 0.25
C LYS A 248 -19.47 4.38 1.40
N TYR A 249 -18.55 5.28 1.12
CA TYR A 249 -17.86 6.04 2.15
C TYR A 249 -18.62 7.29 2.57
N PHE A 250 -19.05 8.09 1.61
CA PHE A 250 -19.53 9.46 1.85
C PHE A 250 -21.04 9.57 1.98
N GLY A 251 -21.80 8.59 1.50
CA GLY A 251 -23.26 8.60 1.49
C GLY A 251 -23.89 9.67 0.60
N THR A 252 -23.12 10.30 -0.29
CA THR A 252 -23.63 11.32 -1.21
C THR A 252 -24.47 10.68 -2.30
N GLN A 253 -25.78 10.88 -2.28
CA GLN A 253 -26.74 10.23 -3.18
C GLN A 253 -26.41 10.39 -4.67
N GLU A 254 -25.86 11.52 -5.04
CA GLU A 254 -25.43 11.81 -6.41
C GLU A 254 -24.48 10.75 -6.98
N TYR A 255 -23.55 10.24 -6.17
CA TYR A 255 -22.60 9.20 -6.59
C TYR A 255 -23.28 7.86 -6.85
N LEU A 256 -24.26 7.50 -6.01
CA LEU A 256 -25.06 6.29 -6.25
C LEU A 256 -25.90 6.41 -7.53
N ASP A 257 -26.50 7.57 -7.77
CA ASP A 257 -27.31 7.81 -8.98
C ASP A 257 -26.43 7.75 -10.23
N LEU A 258 -25.26 8.42 -10.24
CA LEU A 258 -24.29 8.33 -11.34
C LEU A 258 -23.88 6.88 -11.61
N ALA A 259 -23.57 6.11 -10.56
CA ALA A 259 -23.16 4.73 -10.69
C ALA A 259 -24.27 3.84 -11.26
N LYS A 260 -25.47 3.88 -10.69
CA LYS A 260 -26.62 3.07 -11.12
C LYS A 260 -27.06 3.37 -12.54
N ASP A 261 -27.21 4.64 -12.87
CA ASP A 261 -27.71 5.07 -14.17
C ASP A 261 -26.74 4.67 -15.28
N ASN A 262 -25.46 4.95 -15.10
CA ASN A 262 -24.45 4.65 -16.12
C ASN A 262 -24.14 3.17 -16.21
N TYR A 263 -24.13 2.42 -15.09
CA TYR A 263 -24.03 0.96 -15.16
C TYR A 263 -25.21 0.37 -15.95
N THR A 264 -26.43 0.80 -15.67
CA THR A 264 -27.65 0.29 -16.34
C THR A 264 -27.59 0.55 -17.85
N ARG A 265 -27.21 1.75 -18.28
CA ARG A 265 -27.04 2.08 -19.69
C ARG A 265 -25.95 1.24 -20.35
N MET A 266 -24.78 1.14 -19.72
CA MET A 266 -23.67 0.33 -20.21
C MET A 266 -24.08 -1.14 -20.32
N TYR A 267 -24.64 -1.73 -19.27
CA TYR A 267 -25.05 -3.13 -19.25
C TYR A 267 -26.05 -3.46 -20.37
N ASN A 268 -27.09 -2.65 -20.51
CA ASN A 268 -28.14 -2.87 -21.51
C ASN A 268 -27.63 -2.86 -22.95
N ARG A 269 -26.61 -2.02 -23.25
CA ARG A 269 -26.04 -1.95 -24.59
C ARG A 269 -24.91 -2.95 -24.85
N ALA A 270 -24.22 -3.39 -23.80
CA ALA A 270 -23.02 -4.23 -23.90
C ALA A 270 -23.30 -5.72 -23.71
N HIS A 271 -24.43 -6.10 -23.11
CA HIS A 271 -24.74 -7.48 -22.74
C HIS A 271 -24.84 -8.40 -23.96
N GLN A 272 -24.25 -9.58 -23.87
CA GLN A 272 -24.21 -10.61 -24.89
C GLN A 272 -25.00 -11.86 -24.50
N ARG A 273 -25.31 -12.69 -25.49
CA ARG A 273 -26.11 -13.92 -25.35
C ARG A 273 -25.57 -14.89 -24.28
N PHE A 274 -24.26 -14.99 -24.09
CA PHE A 274 -23.61 -15.95 -23.19
C PHE A 274 -23.12 -15.32 -21.89
N GLY A 275 -23.66 -14.16 -21.51
CA GLY A 275 -23.45 -13.52 -20.23
C GLY A 275 -22.30 -12.54 -20.15
N THR A 276 -21.39 -12.53 -21.12
CA THR A 276 -20.30 -11.54 -21.17
C THR A 276 -20.76 -10.20 -21.75
N LEU A 277 -19.91 -9.20 -21.64
CA LEU A 277 -20.12 -7.84 -22.15
C LEU A 277 -19.14 -7.54 -23.29
N ILE A 278 -19.56 -6.78 -24.30
CA ILE A 278 -18.66 -6.27 -25.34
C ILE A 278 -17.80 -5.14 -24.78
N TRP A 279 -16.53 -5.09 -25.20
CA TRP A 279 -15.61 -4.05 -24.79
C TRP A 279 -16.01 -2.68 -25.32
N LYS A 280 -16.33 -2.57 -26.62
CA LYS A 280 -16.72 -1.32 -27.27
C LYS A 280 -17.90 -1.49 -28.24
N GLN A 281 -18.67 -0.41 -28.42
CA GLN A 281 -19.90 -0.44 -29.24
C GLN A 281 -19.66 -0.71 -30.72
N SER A 282 -18.47 -0.39 -31.24
CA SER A 282 -18.08 -0.64 -32.62
C SER A 282 -17.75 -2.12 -32.91
N GLN A 283 -17.83 -3.03 -31.93
CA GLN A 283 -17.70 -4.48 -32.17
C GLN A 283 -18.95 -5.02 -32.85
N GLU A 284 -18.89 -5.17 -34.15
CA GLU A 284 -20.07 -5.53 -34.98
C GLU A 284 -20.72 -6.87 -34.65
N ASN A 285 -19.91 -7.88 -34.34
CA ASN A 285 -20.40 -9.24 -34.16
C ASN A 285 -20.86 -9.56 -32.74
N LYS A 286 -20.60 -8.69 -31.77
CA LYS A 286 -20.97 -8.86 -30.35
C LYS A 286 -20.67 -10.24 -29.74
N ILE A 287 -19.65 -10.93 -30.27
CA ILE A 287 -19.19 -12.24 -29.79
C ILE A 287 -17.83 -12.16 -29.11
N ALA A 288 -17.06 -11.11 -29.40
CA ALA A 288 -15.77 -10.84 -28.76
C ALA A 288 -15.98 -10.09 -27.43
N THR A 289 -15.13 -10.40 -26.47
CA THR A 289 -15.15 -9.79 -25.14
C THR A 289 -13.75 -9.73 -24.55
N ASN A 290 -13.58 -8.86 -23.55
CA ASN A 290 -12.33 -8.64 -22.85
C ASN A 290 -12.53 -8.75 -21.34
N SER A 291 -11.52 -9.18 -20.61
CA SER A 291 -11.57 -9.21 -19.14
C SER A 291 -11.68 -7.83 -18.53
N CYS A 292 -11.14 -6.78 -19.17
CA CYS A 292 -11.19 -5.39 -18.72
C CYS A 292 -12.60 -4.80 -18.58
N ILE A 293 -13.61 -5.38 -19.22
CA ILE A 293 -15.01 -5.00 -19.01
C ILE A 293 -15.74 -5.97 -18.08
N ASN A 294 -15.57 -7.29 -18.24
CA ASN A 294 -16.35 -8.27 -17.49
C ASN A 294 -16.03 -8.30 -16.00
N CYS A 295 -14.76 -8.32 -15.64
CA CYS A 295 -14.35 -8.38 -14.24
C CYS A 295 -14.74 -7.10 -13.47
N PRO A 296 -14.42 -5.88 -13.95
CA PRO A 296 -14.87 -4.64 -13.29
C PRO A 296 -16.40 -4.52 -13.21
N ALA A 297 -17.12 -4.91 -14.29
CA ALA A 297 -18.59 -4.87 -14.28
C ALA A 297 -19.19 -5.84 -13.25
N THR A 298 -18.56 -6.99 -13.04
CA THR A 298 -18.94 -7.91 -11.96
C THR A 298 -18.75 -7.27 -10.59
N VAL A 299 -17.59 -6.66 -10.34
CA VAL A 299 -17.29 -5.94 -9.09
C VAL A 299 -18.31 -4.82 -8.87
N ALA A 300 -18.55 -3.99 -9.88
CA ALA A 300 -19.50 -2.87 -9.80
C ALA A 300 -20.94 -3.34 -9.48
N ALA A 301 -21.37 -4.43 -10.10
CA ALA A 301 -22.68 -5.02 -9.83
C ALA A 301 -22.79 -5.55 -8.39
N CYS A 302 -21.77 -6.25 -7.89
CA CYS A 302 -21.72 -6.69 -6.49
C CYS A 302 -21.81 -5.50 -5.52
N MET A 303 -21.05 -4.43 -5.78
CA MET A 303 -21.10 -3.23 -4.95
C MET A 303 -22.48 -2.55 -4.99
N LEU A 304 -23.08 -2.42 -6.16
CA LEU A 304 -24.44 -1.86 -6.29
C LEU A 304 -25.47 -2.72 -5.56
N GLY A 305 -25.33 -4.05 -5.61
CA GLY A 305 -26.19 -4.97 -4.84
C GLY A 305 -26.07 -4.75 -3.34
N GLU A 306 -24.86 -4.63 -2.80
CA GLU A 306 -24.61 -4.33 -1.39
C GLU A 306 -25.17 -2.96 -0.97
N LEU A 307 -24.94 -1.95 -1.80
CA LEU A 307 -25.30 -0.56 -1.49
C LEU A 307 -26.80 -0.29 -1.57
N THR A 308 -27.52 -0.99 -2.44
CA THR A 308 -28.96 -0.80 -2.67
C THR A 308 -29.84 -1.84 -1.98
N GLY A 309 -29.28 -3.00 -1.62
CA GLY A 309 -30.03 -4.15 -1.15
C GLY A 309 -30.88 -4.83 -2.24
N ASP A 310 -30.64 -4.51 -3.52
CA ASP A 310 -31.36 -5.09 -4.66
C ASP A 310 -30.56 -6.24 -5.27
N ASN A 311 -31.06 -7.46 -5.08
CA ASN A 311 -30.41 -8.68 -5.55
C ASN A 311 -30.31 -8.76 -7.08
N SER A 312 -31.09 -8.00 -7.83
CA SER A 312 -30.99 -7.99 -9.31
C SER A 312 -29.61 -7.56 -9.83
N TRP A 313 -28.84 -6.84 -9.02
CA TRP A 313 -27.46 -6.52 -9.31
C TRP A 313 -26.55 -7.74 -9.19
N TYR A 314 -26.74 -8.57 -8.16
CA TYR A 314 -26.01 -9.83 -8.01
C TYR A 314 -26.33 -10.82 -9.13
N ASP A 315 -27.58 -10.87 -9.63
CA ASP A 315 -27.94 -11.69 -10.78
C ASP A 315 -27.12 -11.32 -12.03
N LYS A 316 -26.90 -10.01 -12.26
CA LYS A 316 -26.02 -9.53 -13.32
C LYS A 316 -24.58 -9.93 -13.08
N ALA A 317 -24.07 -9.75 -11.87
CA ALA A 317 -22.70 -10.13 -11.47
C ALA A 317 -22.44 -11.63 -11.70
N LEU A 318 -23.34 -12.48 -11.24
CA LEU A 318 -23.27 -13.94 -11.42
C LEU A 318 -23.24 -14.32 -12.90
N THR A 319 -24.08 -13.69 -13.70
CA THR A 319 -24.19 -13.95 -15.16
C THR A 319 -22.87 -13.57 -15.86
N ILE A 320 -22.34 -12.37 -15.57
CA ILE A 320 -21.09 -11.89 -16.21
C ILE A 320 -19.91 -12.78 -15.76
N TYR A 321 -19.83 -13.05 -14.46
CA TYR A 321 -18.74 -13.88 -13.92
C TYR A 321 -18.72 -15.29 -14.52
N ALA A 322 -19.89 -15.93 -14.65
CA ALA A 322 -19.98 -17.26 -15.25
C ALA A 322 -19.46 -17.26 -16.71
N GLY A 323 -19.83 -16.25 -17.49
CA GLY A 323 -19.32 -16.05 -18.85
C GLY A 323 -17.80 -15.80 -18.88
N GLN A 324 -17.31 -14.88 -18.06
CA GLN A 324 -15.89 -14.58 -17.91
C GLN A 324 -15.09 -15.83 -17.52
N ARG A 325 -15.57 -16.57 -16.52
CA ARG A 325 -14.92 -17.77 -16.03
C ARG A 325 -14.82 -18.86 -17.10
N LYS A 326 -15.88 -19.05 -17.88
CA LYS A 326 -15.90 -20.03 -18.98
C LYS A 326 -14.98 -19.63 -20.12
N LEU A 327 -14.97 -18.34 -20.48
CA LEU A 327 -14.30 -17.87 -21.69
C LEU A 327 -12.84 -17.46 -21.46
N LEU A 328 -12.54 -16.70 -20.39
CA LEU A 328 -11.30 -15.98 -20.21
C LEU A 328 -10.56 -16.33 -18.90
N TYR A 329 -10.91 -17.41 -18.23
CA TYR A 329 -10.24 -17.85 -17.02
C TYR A 329 -9.75 -19.29 -17.15
N ASN A 330 -8.54 -19.53 -16.66
CA ASN A 330 -8.00 -20.89 -16.53
C ASN A 330 -8.03 -21.30 -15.05
N ALA A 331 -9.00 -22.15 -14.69
CA ALA A 331 -9.21 -22.58 -13.32
C ALA A 331 -8.10 -23.52 -12.78
N GLU A 332 -7.20 -24.03 -13.62
CA GLU A 332 -6.06 -24.85 -13.18
C GLU A 332 -4.89 -23.95 -12.73
N THR A 333 -4.61 -22.89 -13.49
CA THR A 333 -3.44 -22.03 -13.31
C THR A 333 -3.73 -20.70 -12.63
N GLY A 334 -5.01 -20.31 -12.50
CA GLY A 334 -5.41 -19.00 -11.98
C GLY A 334 -5.20 -17.84 -12.97
N GLU A 335 -4.94 -18.12 -14.24
CA GLU A 335 -4.72 -17.10 -15.27
C GLU A 335 -6.02 -16.45 -15.71
N VAL A 336 -6.05 -15.14 -15.74
CA VAL A 336 -7.11 -14.34 -16.37
C VAL A 336 -6.58 -13.81 -17.69
N TRP A 337 -7.14 -14.28 -18.79
CA TRP A 337 -6.73 -13.95 -20.13
C TRP A 337 -7.35 -12.63 -20.60
N ASP A 338 -6.66 -11.92 -21.47
CA ASP A 338 -7.06 -10.58 -21.90
C ASP A 338 -8.38 -10.56 -22.66
N SER A 339 -8.49 -11.36 -23.73
CA SER A 339 -9.66 -11.31 -24.60
C SER A 339 -9.91 -12.61 -25.35
N GLY A 340 -11.14 -12.79 -25.83
CA GLY A 340 -11.57 -13.93 -26.59
C GLY A 340 -12.93 -13.73 -27.24
N ALA A 341 -13.44 -14.76 -27.87
CA ALA A 341 -14.74 -14.73 -28.50
C ALA A 341 -15.52 -16.04 -28.25
N TRP A 342 -16.84 -15.96 -28.41
CA TRP A 342 -17.74 -17.10 -28.35
C TRP A 342 -17.98 -17.69 -29.73
N THR A 343 -18.03 -19.02 -29.82
CA THR A 343 -18.63 -19.69 -30.96
C THR A 343 -20.16 -19.49 -30.97
N ALA A 344 -20.80 -19.85 -32.06
CA ALA A 344 -22.27 -19.81 -32.14
C ALA A 344 -22.97 -20.71 -31.09
N ASP A 345 -22.29 -21.76 -30.65
CA ASP A 345 -22.81 -22.75 -29.70
C ASP A 345 -22.45 -22.39 -28.23
N GLY A 346 -21.77 -21.27 -28.00
CA GLY A 346 -21.40 -20.79 -26.67
C GLY A 346 -20.18 -21.49 -26.09
N GLU A 347 -19.27 -21.94 -26.94
CA GLU A 347 -17.94 -22.40 -26.54
C GLU A 347 -16.88 -21.31 -26.82
N ARG A 348 -15.66 -21.52 -26.33
CA ARG A 348 -14.53 -20.62 -26.60
C ARG A 348 -14.05 -20.82 -28.04
N GLU A 349 -13.97 -19.69 -28.78
CA GLU A 349 -13.30 -19.67 -30.07
C GLU A 349 -11.80 -19.98 -29.92
N PRO A 350 -11.17 -20.73 -30.86
CA PRO A 350 -9.72 -20.84 -30.93
C PRO A 350 -9.08 -19.46 -31.16
N GLY A 351 -7.95 -19.18 -30.49
CA GLY A 351 -7.20 -17.90 -30.67
C GLY A 351 -7.51 -16.81 -29.67
N ALA A 352 -8.07 -17.14 -28.51
CA ALA A 352 -8.12 -16.21 -27.38
C ALA A 352 -6.73 -15.62 -27.07
N ASN A 353 -6.69 -14.35 -26.71
CA ASN A 353 -5.48 -13.69 -26.25
C ASN A 353 -5.19 -14.07 -24.79
N HIS A 354 -4.24 -14.95 -24.58
CA HIS A 354 -3.86 -15.47 -23.28
C HIS A 354 -2.90 -14.56 -22.50
N TRP A 355 -2.75 -13.30 -22.92
CA TRP A 355 -1.95 -12.36 -22.16
C TRP A 355 -2.55 -12.15 -20.76
N VAL A 356 -1.66 -12.19 -19.74
CA VAL A 356 -2.03 -12.03 -18.33
C VAL A 356 -1.49 -10.71 -17.82
N SER A 357 -2.37 -9.87 -17.27
CA SER A 357 -2.03 -8.55 -16.74
C SER A 357 -2.43 -8.40 -15.29
N THR A 358 -1.79 -7.45 -14.59
CA THR A 358 -2.09 -7.21 -13.17
C THR A 358 -3.51 -6.71 -12.95
N TYR A 359 -4.07 -5.86 -13.84
CA TYR A 359 -5.42 -5.33 -13.66
C TYR A 359 -6.52 -6.35 -13.89
N ASN A 360 -6.37 -7.24 -14.88
CA ASN A 360 -7.32 -8.34 -15.11
C ASN A 360 -7.29 -9.36 -13.96
N GLN A 361 -6.08 -9.71 -13.46
CA GLN A 361 -5.93 -10.53 -12.26
C GLN A 361 -6.60 -9.85 -11.06
N GLY A 362 -6.34 -8.57 -10.83
CA GLY A 362 -6.90 -7.82 -9.71
C GLY A 362 -8.42 -7.77 -9.74
N THR A 363 -9.02 -7.40 -10.86
CA THR A 363 -10.49 -7.30 -10.95
C THR A 363 -11.18 -8.65 -10.88
N MET A 364 -10.58 -9.74 -11.40
CA MET A 364 -11.09 -11.11 -11.22
C MET A 364 -11.00 -11.55 -9.74
N LEU A 365 -9.90 -11.21 -9.05
CA LEU A 365 -9.74 -11.45 -7.62
C LEU A 365 -10.84 -10.75 -6.82
N GLY A 366 -11.09 -9.46 -7.12
CA GLY A 366 -12.16 -8.68 -6.50
C GLY A 366 -13.55 -9.27 -6.77
N ALA A 367 -13.83 -9.62 -8.03
CA ALA A 367 -15.10 -10.21 -8.43
C ALA A 367 -15.39 -11.53 -7.71
N ALA A 368 -14.40 -12.44 -7.67
CA ALA A 368 -14.52 -13.71 -6.98
C ALA A 368 -14.72 -13.52 -5.47
N THR A 369 -13.96 -12.62 -4.85
CA THR A 369 -14.07 -12.32 -3.41
C THR A 369 -15.47 -11.79 -3.05
N LEU A 370 -15.99 -10.83 -3.80
CA LEU A 370 -17.32 -10.25 -3.54
C LEU A 370 -18.46 -11.24 -3.80
N LEU A 371 -18.35 -12.08 -4.83
CA LEU A 371 -19.33 -13.14 -5.08
C LEU A 371 -19.30 -14.23 -4.01
N TYR A 372 -18.14 -14.56 -3.45
CA TYR A 372 -18.06 -15.44 -2.29
C TYR A 372 -18.77 -14.84 -1.08
N LEU A 373 -18.60 -13.55 -0.82
CA LEU A 373 -19.30 -12.88 0.29
C LEU A 373 -20.82 -12.98 0.15
N TYR A 374 -21.33 -12.88 -1.07
CA TYR A 374 -22.77 -12.97 -1.33
C TYR A 374 -23.29 -14.41 -1.32
N THR A 375 -22.61 -15.33 -2.03
CA THR A 375 -23.12 -16.69 -2.27
C THR A 375 -22.68 -17.72 -1.24
N LYS A 376 -21.52 -17.52 -0.60
CA LYS A 376 -20.78 -18.50 0.20
C LYS A 376 -20.37 -19.76 -0.56
N ASP A 377 -20.40 -19.75 -1.89
CA ASP A 377 -19.96 -20.87 -2.72
C ASP A 377 -18.42 -20.93 -2.79
N SER A 378 -17.88 -22.08 -2.41
CA SER A 378 -16.44 -22.34 -2.35
C SER A 378 -15.72 -22.20 -3.72
N MET A 379 -16.44 -22.31 -4.84
CA MET A 379 -15.87 -22.10 -6.17
C MET A 379 -15.24 -20.70 -6.29
N TYR A 380 -15.92 -19.67 -5.77
CA TYR A 380 -15.39 -18.30 -5.81
C TYR A 380 -14.17 -18.12 -4.89
N LEU A 381 -14.16 -18.78 -3.74
CA LEU A 381 -12.99 -18.78 -2.85
C LEU A 381 -11.78 -19.44 -3.53
N GLU A 382 -11.97 -20.57 -4.17
CA GLU A 382 -10.93 -21.27 -4.93
C GLU A 382 -10.38 -20.42 -6.07
N ASP A 383 -11.26 -19.78 -6.85
CA ASP A 383 -10.88 -18.89 -7.93
C ASP A 383 -10.08 -17.69 -7.39
N ALA A 384 -10.54 -17.03 -6.32
CA ALA A 384 -9.84 -15.90 -5.69
C ALA A 384 -8.42 -16.32 -5.23
N LYS A 385 -8.30 -17.45 -4.54
CA LYS A 385 -7.02 -17.98 -4.08
C LYS A 385 -6.04 -18.21 -5.23
N LYS A 386 -6.47 -18.89 -6.29
CA LYS A 386 -5.62 -19.18 -7.45
C LYS A 386 -5.19 -17.93 -8.21
N VAL A 387 -6.10 -16.98 -8.37
CA VAL A 387 -5.80 -15.69 -9.00
C VAL A 387 -4.76 -14.90 -8.17
N TYR A 388 -4.89 -14.89 -6.84
CA TYR A 388 -3.90 -14.28 -5.96
C TYR A 388 -2.54 -14.96 -6.04
N GLU A 389 -2.50 -16.29 -5.89
CA GLU A 389 -1.26 -17.09 -5.99
C GLU A 389 -0.57 -16.89 -7.34
N ARG A 390 -1.35 -16.91 -8.45
CA ARG A 390 -0.83 -16.62 -9.80
C ARG A 390 -0.19 -15.24 -9.87
N SER A 391 -0.84 -14.22 -9.31
CA SER A 391 -0.34 -12.83 -9.32
C SER A 391 0.96 -12.70 -8.52
N ARG A 392 0.99 -13.25 -7.31
CA ARG A 392 2.16 -13.20 -6.42
C ARG A 392 3.35 -13.97 -6.97
N ASP A 393 3.12 -15.15 -7.57
CA ASP A 393 4.19 -16.07 -7.92
C ASP A 393 4.70 -15.92 -9.35
N HIS A 394 3.88 -15.41 -10.27
CA HIS A 394 4.21 -15.38 -11.70
C HIS A 394 4.25 -13.98 -12.33
N LEU A 395 3.72 -12.95 -11.66
CA LEU A 395 3.82 -11.56 -12.14
C LEU A 395 4.90 -10.77 -11.41
N THR A 396 5.76 -11.46 -10.67
CA THR A 396 6.81 -10.90 -9.83
C THR A 396 8.19 -11.46 -10.17
N ASN A 397 9.22 -10.76 -9.73
CA ASN A 397 10.58 -11.28 -9.74
C ASN A 397 10.85 -12.26 -8.58
N ASN A 398 12.08 -12.76 -8.46
CA ASN A 398 12.48 -13.68 -7.39
C ASN A 398 12.28 -13.11 -5.97
N ASN A 399 12.27 -11.79 -5.84
CA ASN A 399 12.03 -11.09 -4.57
C ASN A 399 10.55 -10.81 -4.31
N LYS A 400 9.66 -11.33 -5.14
CA LYS A 400 8.20 -11.10 -5.06
C LYS A 400 7.79 -9.63 -5.24
N ILE A 401 8.61 -8.84 -5.97
CA ILE A 401 8.24 -7.50 -6.42
C ILE A 401 7.63 -7.60 -7.81
N ILE A 402 6.50 -6.93 -8.05
CA ILE A 402 5.82 -6.96 -9.35
C ILE A 402 6.78 -6.47 -10.45
N SER A 403 7.01 -7.34 -11.43
CA SER A 403 7.98 -7.15 -12.51
C SER A 403 7.37 -7.01 -13.90
N VAL A 404 6.06 -7.09 -14.01
CA VAL A 404 5.29 -6.85 -15.24
C VAL A 404 4.68 -5.45 -15.23
N CYS A 405 4.18 -4.98 -16.38
CA CYS A 405 3.57 -3.64 -16.52
C CYS A 405 4.53 -2.53 -16.05
N GLN A 406 5.76 -2.55 -16.55
CA GLN A 406 6.87 -1.64 -16.20
C GLN A 406 7.00 -0.47 -17.19
N THR A 407 5.96 -0.15 -17.94
CA THR A 407 6.00 0.95 -18.91
C THR A 407 5.83 2.31 -18.23
N VAL A 408 6.34 3.34 -18.86
CA VAL A 408 6.27 4.71 -18.34
C VAL A 408 5.06 5.48 -18.84
N ASN A 409 4.30 4.91 -19.76
CA ASN A 409 3.14 5.56 -20.37
C ASN A 409 2.17 4.54 -20.99
N GLY A 410 1.01 5.04 -21.44
CA GLY A 410 -0.08 4.24 -21.98
C GLY A 410 -0.79 3.43 -20.89
N ASP A 411 -1.67 2.55 -21.31
CA ASP A 411 -2.55 1.83 -20.38
C ASP A 411 -1.81 0.98 -19.34
N LEU A 412 -0.73 0.33 -19.77
CA LEU A 412 0.05 -0.58 -18.92
C LEU A 412 0.61 0.08 -17.66
N CYS A 413 0.85 1.38 -17.68
CA CYS A 413 1.47 2.07 -16.54
C CYS A 413 0.54 2.12 -15.32
N GLY A 414 -0.79 2.10 -15.48
CA GLY A 414 -1.77 2.17 -14.39
C GLY A 414 -2.18 0.83 -13.78
N PHE A 415 -1.82 -0.30 -14.38
CA PHE A 415 -2.41 -1.61 -14.06
C PHE A 415 -2.11 -2.16 -12.66
N LYS A 416 -0.96 -1.83 -12.08
CA LYS A 416 -0.53 -2.44 -10.81
C LYS A 416 -1.37 -2.01 -9.61
N GLY A 417 -1.80 -0.74 -9.59
CA GLY A 417 -2.61 -0.20 -8.50
C GLY A 417 -3.94 -0.93 -8.35
N ILE A 418 -4.54 -1.33 -9.47
CA ILE A 418 -5.79 -2.08 -9.51
C ILE A 418 -5.64 -3.44 -8.83
N LEU A 419 -4.56 -4.17 -9.11
CA LEU A 419 -4.28 -5.44 -8.43
C LEU A 419 -4.20 -5.23 -6.91
N MET A 420 -3.46 -4.23 -6.45
CA MET A 420 -3.23 -4.00 -5.02
C MET A 420 -4.52 -3.68 -4.27
N ARG A 421 -5.44 -2.93 -4.86
CA ARG A 421 -6.75 -2.65 -4.29
C ARG A 421 -7.55 -3.92 -4.01
N TYR A 422 -7.56 -4.85 -4.95
CA TYR A 422 -8.30 -6.10 -4.78
C TYR A 422 -7.56 -7.16 -3.96
N VAL A 423 -6.23 -7.10 -3.89
CA VAL A 423 -5.45 -7.90 -2.92
C VAL A 423 -5.81 -7.49 -1.49
N ARG A 424 -5.98 -6.19 -1.21
CA ARG A 424 -6.50 -5.72 0.08
C ARG A 424 -7.89 -6.30 0.37
N THR A 425 -8.82 -6.18 -0.58
CA THR A 425 -10.18 -6.72 -0.43
C THR A 425 -10.15 -8.22 -0.12
N TYR A 426 -9.33 -8.98 -0.83
CA TYR A 426 -9.13 -10.41 -0.59
C TYR A 426 -8.55 -10.69 0.80
N ALA A 427 -7.47 -10.01 1.16
CA ALA A 427 -6.79 -10.18 2.45
C ALA A 427 -7.72 -9.89 3.63
N GLU A 428 -8.46 -8.79 3.58
CA GLU A 428 -9.40 -8.40 4.63
C GLU A 428 -10.60 -9.35 4.75
N THR A 429 -11.15 -9.78 3.62
CA THR A 429 -12.29 -10.71 3.59
C THR A 429 -11.98 -12.06 4.22
N PHE A 430 -10.77 -12.56 4.02
CA PHE A 430 -10.36 -13.88 4.48
C PHE A 430 -9.37 -13.84 5.66
N HIS A 431 -9.17 -12.67 6.27
CA HIS A 431 -8.27 -12.46 7.42
C HIS A 431 -6.83 -12.95 7.16
N LEU A 432 -6.30 -12.63 5.98
CA LEU A 432 -4.97 -13.08 5.54
C LEU A 432 -3.92 -11.97 5.73
N GLU A 433 -2.93 -12.22 6.55
CA GLU A 433 -1.84 -11.29 6.81
C GLU A 433 -0.79 -11.27 5.67
N GLU A 434 -0.49 -12.42 5.09
CA GLU A 434 0.57 -12.56 4.08
C GLU A 434 0.35 -11.67 2.85
N PRO A 435 -0.86 -11.54 2.25
CA PRO A 435 -1.07 -10.60 1.15
C PRO A 435 -0.81 -9.14 1.51
N LEU A 436 -1.11 -8.73 2.75
CA LEU A 436 -0.85 -7.37 3.23
C LEU A 436 0.65 -7.12 3.37
N GLN A 437 1.40 -8.08 3.93
CA GLN A 437 2.87 -8.04 4.01
C GLN A 437 3.51 -8.01 2.61
N TRP A 438 2.96 -8.74 1.65
CA TRP A 438 3.42 -8.70 0.28
C TRP A 438 3.22 -7.32 -0.36
N MET A 439 2.09 -6.67 -0.12
CA MET A 439 1.84 -5.30 -0.56
C MET A 439 2.79 -4.31 0.11
N GLU A 440 2.99 -4.41 1.42
CA GLU A 440 3.93 -3.57 2.17
C GLU A 440 5.35 -3.67 1.60
N LYS A 441 5.80 -4.89 1.31
CA LYS A 441 7.10 -5.12 0.66
C LYS A 441 7.21 -4.43 -0.70
N ASN A 442 6.15 -4.49 -1.52
CA ASN A 442 6.10 -3.81 -2.81
C ASN A 442 6.09 -2.29 -2.67
N ALA A 443 5.30 -1.75 -1.74
CA ALA A 443 5.26 -0.33 -1.42
C ALA A 443 6.62 0.18 -0.96
N TRP A 444 7.26 -0.54 -0.03
CA TRP A 444 8.59 -0.19 0.47
C TRP A 444 9.64 -0.17 -0.64
N HIS A 445 9.62 -1.16 -1.54
CA HIS A 445 10.52 -1.20 -2.68
C HIS A 445 10.27 -0.04 -3.66
N ALA A 446 9.00 0.25 -3.96
CA ALA A 446 8.65 1.40 -4.80
C ALA A 446 9.15 2.72 -4.20
N TRP A 447 8.94 2.94 -2.89
CA TRP A 447 9.40 4.16 -2.21
C TRP A 447 10.91 4.36 -2.27
N GLN A 448 11.71 3.28 -2.20
CA GLN A 448 13.16 3.31 -2.37
C GLN A 448 13.59 3.83 -3.75
N ASN A 449 12.73 3.70 -4.75
CA ASN A 449 12.97 4.06 -6.14
C ASN A 449 12.33 5.39 -6.57
N ARG A 450 11.82 6.20 -5.63
CA ARG A 450 11.28 7.53 -5.94
C ARG A 450 12.38 8.51 -6.36
N ASN A 451 12.01 9.51 -7.15
CA ASN A 451 12.89 10.62 -7.50
C ASN A 451 12.98 11.67 -6.36
N SER A 452 13.73 12.75 -6.56
CA SER A 452 13.89 13.82 -5.55
C SER A 452 12.60 14.58 -5.24
N GLY A 453 11.61 14.56 -6.16
CA GLY A 453 10.28 15.14 -5.96
C GLY A 453 9.30 14.22 -5.23
N GLY A 454 9.74 13.03 -4.76
CA GLY A 454 8.89 12.05 -4.09
C GLY A 454 8.00 11.24 -5.02
N VAL A 455 8.18 11.35 -6.34
CA VAL A 455 7.36 10.67 -7.34
C VAL A 455 7.98 9.34 -7.74
N ILE A 456 7.12 8.33 -7.89
CA ILE A 456 7.48 7.00 -8.39
C ILE A 456 6.61 6.71 -9.59
N TRP A 457 7.22 6.28 -10.69
CA TRP A 457 6.47 5.80 -11.84
C TRP A 457 6.02 4.34 -11.68
N SER A 458 5.41 3.76 -12.72
CA SER A 458 4.94 2.37 -12.70
C SER A 458 6.07 1.32 -12.67
N ALA A 459 7.30 1.68 -13.01
CA ALA A 459 8.45 0.78 -13.00
C ALA A 459 9.10 0.70 -11.60
N TRP A 460 8.48 -0.01 -10.68
CA TRP A 460 8.91 -0.08 -9.27
C TRP A 460 10.29 -0.71 -9.05
N LEU A 461 10.81 -1.45 -10.03
CA LEU A 461 12.13 -2.09 -10.00
C LEU A 461 13.27 -1.15 -10.41
N THR A 462 12.95 0.04 -10.89
CA THR A 462 13.93 0.97 -11.45
C THR A 462 13.78 2.32 -10.76
N LYS A 463 14.91 2.95 -10.44
CA LYS A 463 14.92 4.32 -9.91
C LYS A 463 14.18 5.24 -10.85
N THR A 464 13.22 5.97 -10.33
CA THR A 464 12.48 6.98 -11.10
C THR A 464 13.43 8.12 -11.42
N ALA A 465 13.58 8.44 -12.71
CA ALA A 465 14.43 9.53 -13.14
C ALA A 465 13.82 10.90 -12.78
N GLU A 466 14.65 11.93 -12.66
CA GLU A 466 14.21 13.30 -12.38
C GLU A 466 13.41 13.86 -13.56
N SER A 467 13.81 13.52 -14.78
CA SER A 467 13.03 13.74 -15.98
C SER A 467 13.32 12.64 -17.00
N LEU A 468 12.29 12.18 -17.69
CA LEU A 468 12.41 11.31 -18.85
C LEU A 468 11.68 11.95 -20.00
N THR A 469 12.37 12.11 -21.13
CA THR A 469 11.77 12.56 -22.36
C THR A 469 11.51 11.37 -23.29
N ARG A 470 10.33 11.34 -23.91
CA ARG A 470 9.94 10.45 -25.00
C ARG A 470 9.78 11.26 -26.26
N LYS A 471 10.28 10.75 -27.40
CA LYS A 471 9.93 11.30 -28.69
C LYS A 471 8.56 10.86 -29.13
N GLU A 472 7.68 11.81 -29.37
CA GLU A 472 6.36 11.59 -29.96
C GLU A 472 6.27 12.44 -31.22
N GLY A 473 6.62 11.86 -32.37
CA GLY A 473 6.92 12.60 -33.60
C GLY A 473 8.21 13.40 -33.48
N ASP A 474 8.16 14.70 -33.74
CA ASP A 474 9.31 15.62 -33.57
C ASP A 474 9.35 16.29 -32.18
N ASP A 475 8.32 16.08 -31.34
CA ASP A 475 8.23 16.66 -30.00
C ASP A 475 8.83 15.73 -28.96
N GLU A 476 9.59 16.29 -28.01
CA GLU A 476 10.01 15.62 -26.78
C GLU A 476 8.97 15.91 -25.69
N LYS A 477 8.32 14.85 -25.18
CA LYS A 477 7.43 14.93 -24.01
C LYS A 477 8.10 14.34 -22.80
N ASP A 478 8.01 15.06 -21.69
CA ASP A 478 8.40 14.51 -20.38
C ASP A 478 7.40 13.42 -19.99
N VAL A 479 7.90 12.20 -19.80
CA VAL A 479 7.10 11.02 -19.45
C VAL A 479 7.23 10.61 -18.00
N THR A 480 8.08 11.26 -17.20
CA THR A 480 8.06 11.11 -15.74
C THR A 480 6.84 11.76 -15.12
N ASN A 481 6.16 12.61 -15.88
CA ASN A 481 4.95 13.32 -15.48
C ASN A 481 3.66 12.57 -15.81
N ASP A 482 3.69 11.25 -15.95
CA ASP A 482 2.48 10.45 -16.10
C ASP A 482 1.82 10.19 -14.73
N ALA A 483 0.79 10.97 -14.42
CA ALA A 483 0.00 10.84 -13.20
C ALA A 483 -0.60 9.44 -13.04
N PHE A 484 -1.04 8.83 -14.14
CA PHE A 484 -1.66 7.51 -14.13
C PHE A 484 -0.65 6.41 -13.72
N GLY A 485 0.58 6.48 -14.25
CA GLY A 485 1.66 5.58 -13.82
C GLY A 485 2.05 5.79 -12.35
N ALA A 486 2.18 7.04 -11.93
CA ALA A 486 2.55 7.40 -10.56
C ALA A 486 1.47 7.00 -9.54
N SER A 487 0.19 7.02 -9.90
CA SER A 487 -0.92 6.64 -9.02
C SER A 487 -0.82 5.22 -8.50
N THR A 488 -0.16 4.31 -9.24
CA THR A 488 -0.02 2.90 -8.85
C THR A 488 0.78 2.70 -7.57
N ALA A 489 1.81 3.52 -7.38
CA ALA A 489 2.64 3.48 -6.18
C ALA A 489 1.88 4.03 -4.96
N VAL A 490 1.08 5.08 -5.16
CA VAL A 490 0.18 5.60 -4.11
C VAL A 490 -0.86 4.56 -3.73
N SER A 491 -1.46 3.87 -4.72
CA SER A 491 -2.42 2.80 -4.46
C SER A 491 -1.83 1.69 -3.59
N VAL A 492 -0.64 1.17 -3.93
CA VAL A 492 -0.03 0.11 -3.11
C VAL A 492 0.31 0.60 -1.70
N ALA A 493 0.76 1.86 -1.55
CA ALA A 493 1.11 2.43 -0.25
C ALA A 493 -0.10 2.50 0.70
N PHE A 494 -1.25 2.94 0.20
CA PHE A 494 -2.46 3.04 1.01
C PHE A 494 -3.16 1.70 1.21
N ASN A 495 -3.04 0.76 0.30
CA ASN A 495 -3.63 -0.57 0.46
C ASN A 495 -2.76 -1.52 1.30
N ALA A 496 -1.49 -1.20 1.58
CA ALA A 496 -0.58 -2.04 2.38
C ALA A 496 -0.88 -2.07 3.90
N HIS A 497 -1.81 -1.29 4.40
CA HIS A 497 -2.31 -1.33 5.78
C HIS A 497 -1.29 -1.04 6.89
N VAL A 498 -0.30 -0.23 6.64
CA VAL A 498 0.79 0.03 7.59
C VAL A 498 0.37 0.57 8.95
N ASN A 499 -0.79 1.21 9.07
CA ASN A 499 -1.31 1.77 10.32
C ASN A 499 -2.11 0.77 11.13
N ARG A 500 -2.40 -0.41 10.58
CA ARG A 500 -3.33 -1.34 11.18
C ARG A 500 -2.58 -2.36 11.99
N ARG A 501 -3.00 -2.53 13.22
CA ARG A 501 -2.54 -3.62 14.04
C ARG A 501 -3.29 -4.87 13.60
N PHE A 502 -2.57 -5.90 13.16
CA PHE A 502 -3.16 -7.21 12.87
C PHE A 502 -3.79 -7.83 14.12
N ALA A 503 -3.13 -7.72 15.27
CA ALA A 503 -3.68 -8.10 16.56
C ALA A 503 -4.20 -6.86 17.28
N LYS A 504 -5.49 -6.82 17.53
CA LYS A 504 -6.17 -5.79 18.32
C LYS A 504 -6.75 -6.44 19.57
N SER A 505 -6.74 -5.73 20.69
CA SER A 505 -7.34 -6.22 21.93
C SER A 505 -8.22 -5.16 22.56
N VAL A 506 -9.41 -5.57 23.00
CA VAL A 506 -10.30 -4.68 23.74
C VAL A 506 -9.73 -4.27 25.10
N SER A 507 -8.81 -5.07 25.66
CA SER A 507 -8.13 -4.74 26.92
C SER A 507 -7.07 -3.63 26.76
N GLU A 508 -6.41 -3.55 25.61
CA GLU A 508 -5.47 -2.47 25.27
C GLU A 508 -6.18 -1.21 24.78
N GLY A 509 -7.43 -1.37 24.33
CA GLY A 509 -8.25 -0.34 23.73
C GLY A 509 -8.09 -0.24 22.22
N LEU A 510 -9.19 0.11 21.56
CA LEU A 510 -9.27 0.35 20.11
C LEU A 510 -9.37 1.86 19.87
N GLN A 511 -8.45 2.39 19.10
CA GLN A 511 -8.47 3.79 18.69
C GLN A 511 -9.15 3.91 17.31
N PRO A 512 -9.88 5.01 17.04
CA PRO A 512 -10.57 5.21 15.76
C PRO A 512 -9.69 4.99 14.53
N GLU A 513 -8.44 5.41 14.55
CA GLU A 513 -7.48 5.29 13.45
C GLU A 513 -7.07 3.84 13.13
N TYR A 514 -7.35 2.88 14.02
CA TYR A 514 -7.04 1.44 13.79
C TYR A 514 -8.19 0.67 13.13
N PHE A 515 -9.15 1.36 12.56
CA PHE A 515 -10.22 0.71 11.82
C PHE A 515 -9.71 -0.04 10.58
N ASP A 516 -10.45 -1.07 10.17
CA ASP A 516 -10.15 -1.86 8.96
C ASP A 516 -11.11 -1.53 7.82
N ASP A 517 -12.36 -1.27 8.11
CA ASP A 517 -13.35 -0.88 7.10
C ASP A 517 -14.31 0.18 7.65
N ILE A 518 -14.88 0.98 6.77
CA ILE A 518 -15.73 2.12 7.12
C ILE A 518 -16.84 2.30 6.07
N LYS A 519 -18.04 2.61 6.51
CA LYS A 519 -19.18 2.90 5.64
C LYS A 519 -19.98 4.06 6.19
N PHE A 520 -20.27 5.05 5.33
CA PHE A 520 -21.03 6.25 5.71
C PHE A 520 -20.51 6.92 6.99
N ALA A 521 -19.21 6.91 7.18
CA ALA A 521 -18.55 7.51 8.33
C ALA A 521 -17.17 8.02 7.93
N GLN A 522 -16.56 8.83 8.80
CA GLN A 522 -15.29 9.49 8.56
C GLN A 522 -14.56 9.74 9.88
N LEU A 523 -13.26 9.95 9.81
CA LEU A 523 -12.47 10.43 10.94
C LEU A 523 -12.36 11.95 10.90
N THR A 524 -12.56 12.58 12.07
CA THR A 524 -12.39 14.03 12.27
C THR A 524 -11.54 14.29 13.49
N GLU A 525 -10.94 15.46 13.56
CA GLU A 525 -10.16 15.89 14.72
C GLU A 525 -11.07 16.53 15.77
N ASP A 526 -10.97 16.08 17.02
CA ASP A 526 -11.55 16.72 18.20
C ASP A 526 -10.43 17.28 19.08
N SER A 527 -10.61 18.48 19.59
CA SER A 527 -9.57 19.17 20.36
C SER A 527 -9.20 18.49 21.69
N THR A 528 -10.05 17.59 22.18
CA THR A 528 -9.89 16.88 23.47
C THR A 528 -9.44 15.44 23.27
N GLU A 529 -10.06 14.74 22.31
CA GLU A 529 -9.90 13.30 22.11
C GLU A 529 -8.94 12.96 20.95
N GLY A 530 -8.51 13.94 20.15
CA GLY A 530 -7.75 13.69 18.94
C GLY A 530 -8.64 13.16 17.84
N ARG A 531 -8.26 12.04 17.21
CA ARG A 531 -9.04 11.43 16.13
C ARG A 531 -10.29 10.73 16.64
N VAL A 532 -11.43 11.06 16.06
CA VAL A 532 -12.73 10.50 16.43
C VAL A 532 -13.53 10.11 15.18
N THR A 533 -14.33 9.05 15.29
CA THR A 533 -15.23 8.66 14.20
C THR A 533 -16.52 9.49 14.25
N THR A 534 -16.90 10.03 13.11
CA THR A 534 -18.13 10.82 12.90
C THR A 534 -18.96 10.21 11.79
N PRO A 535 -20.27 9.95 11.96
CA PRO A 535 -21.11 9.43 10.89
C PRO A 535 -21.38 10.48 9.82
N ALA A 536 -21.31 10.09 8.56
CA ALA A 536 -21.79 10.86 7.42
C ALA A 536 -23.30 10.70 7.21
N LEU A 537 -23.82 9.50 7.47
CA LEU A 537 -25.24 9.17 7.44
C LEU A 537 -25.62 8.26 8.62
N SER A 538 -26.92 8.27 8.98
CA SER A 538 -27.49 7.29 9.89
C SER A 538 -27.32 5.88 9.31
N GLY A 539 -26.91 4.93 10.15
CA GLY A 539 -26.62 3.56 9.74
C GLY A 539 -25.18 3.35 9.26
N GLY A 540 -24.35 4.41 9.22
CA GLY A 540 -22.92 4.30 9.01
C GLY A 540 -22.25 3.48 10.12
N TRP A 541 -21.09 2.94 9.84
CA TRP A 541 -20.34 2.12 10.79
C TRP A 541 -18.82 2.18 10.53
N ILE A 542 -18.08 1.82 11.56
CA ILE A 542 -16.64 1.55 11.53
C ILE A 542 -16.41 0.12 12.03
N CYS A 543 -15.49 -0.60 11.39
CA CYS A 543 -15.18 -1.99 11.70
C CYS A 543 -13.73 -2.13 12.14
N PHE A 544 -13.50 -2.91 13.20
CA PHE A 544 -12.21 -3.38 13.64
C PHE A 544 -12.17 -4.90 13.49
N ARG A 545 -11.26 -5.42 12.66
CA ARG A 545 -11.12 -6.86 12.42
C ARG A 545 -10.12 -7.50 13.37
N ASN A 546 -10.28 -8.81 13.62
CA ASN A 546 -9.36 -9.60 14.43
C ASN A 546 -9.14 -9.02 15.85
N VAL A 547 -10.22 -8.65 16.53
CA VAL A 547 -10.19 -8.09 17.89
C VAL A 547 -10.25 -9.23 18.90
N ASP A 548 -9.24 -9.35 19.76
CA ASP A 548 -9.18 -10.34 20.83
C ASP A 548 -9.97 -9.86 22.07
N PHE A 549 -10.96 -10.64 22.45
CA PHE A 549 -11.80 -10.47 23.65
C PHE A 549 -11.26 -11.25 24.84
N GLY A 550 -10.14 -11.99 24.68
CA GLY A 550 -9.60 -12.84 25.71
C GLY A 550 -10.39 -14.15 25.93
N GLN A 551 -9.93 -14.95 26.86
CA GLN A 551 -10.52 -16.27 27.17
C GLN A 551 -11.61 -16.20 28.25
N ASP A 552 -11.55 -15.19 29.11
CA ASP A 552 -12.48 -15.06 30.26
C ASP A 552 -13.85 -14.49 29.87
N GLY A 553 -13.96 -13.97 28.66
CA GLY A 553 -15.19 -13.37 28.14
C GLY A 553 -15.39 -11.92 28.56
N ILE A 554 -15.81 -11.11 27.61
CA ILE A 554 -16.16 -9.71 27.80
C ILE A 554 -17.68 -9.56 27.71
N SER A 555 -18.29 -8.94 28.70
CA SER A 555 -19.76 -8.73 28.76
C SER A 555 -20.18 -7.29 28.50
N SER A 556 -19.25 -6.39 28.24
CA SER A 556 -19.52 -4.99 27.89
C SER A 556 -18.31 -4.31 27.27
N LEU A 557 -18.53 -3.25 26.50
CA LEU A 557 -17.50 -2.33 26.07
C LEU A 557 -17.76 -0.92 26.63
N ASP A 558 -16.71 -0.23 27.01
CA ASP A 558 -16.71 1.19 27.29
C ASP A 558 -16.42 1.95 26.01
N LEU A 559 -17.32 2.81 25.62
CA LEU A 559 -17.20 3.67 24.47
C LEU A 559 -17.06 5.12 24.93
N ARG A 560 -16.04 5.80 24.42
CA ARG A 560 -15.90 7.24 24.59
C ARG A 560 -16.83 7.95 23.58
N LEU A 561 -17.94 8.50 24.04
CA LEU A 561 -19.02 9.05 23.20
C LEU A 561 -19.28 10.53 23.47
N LYS A 562 -19.62 11.27 22.40
CA LYS A 562 -20.07 12.66 22.46
C LYS A 562 -21.32 12.84 21.58
N ALA A 563 -22.42 13.31 22.15
CA ALA A 563 -23.62 13.65 21.39
C ALA A 563 -23.51 15.05 20.80
N THR A 564 -23.72 15.17 19.49
CA THR A 564 -23.84 16.44 18.78
C THR A 564 -25.30 16.79 18.46
N LYS A 565 -26.16 15.76 18.33
CA LYS A 565 -27.61 15.88 18.11
C LYS A 565 -28.38 14.99 19.12
N ALA A 566 -29.63 15.34 19.41
CA ALA A 566 -30.48 14.54 20.26
C ALA A 566 -30.87 13.21 19.60
N ARG A 567 -31.15 12.19 20.41
CA ARG A 567 -31.63 10.85 19.99
C ARG A 567 -30.69 10.06 19.08
N SER A 568 -29.39 10.32 19.20
CA SER A 568 -28.36 9.54 18.51
C SER A 568 -27.76 8.53 19.49
N PHE A 569 -27.50 7.32 19.01
CA PHE A 569 -26.86 6.25 19.79
C PHE A 569 -25.99 5.38 18.89
N VAL A 570 -25.19 4.54 19.51
CA VAL A 570 -24.36 3.55 18.82
C VAL A 570 -24.81 2.14 19.18
N GLN A 571 -24.59 1.21 18.27
CA GLN A 571 -24.82 -0.20 18.41
C GLN A 571 -23.49 -0.93 18.18
N VAL A 572 -23.22 -1.94 18.99
CA VAL A 572 -22.05 -2.81 18.87
C VAL A 572 -22.51 -4.14 18.28
N TYR A 573 -21.84 -4.54 17.20
CA TYR A 573 -22.05 -5.84 16.57
C TYR A 573 -20.72 -6.62 16.59
N VAL A 574 -20.85 -7.93 16.61
CA VAL A 574 -19.74 -8.88 16.52
C VAL A 574 -19.94 -9.78 15.31
N ASP A 575 -18.91 -9.92 14.51
CA ASP A 575 -18.79 -10.69 13.27
C ASP A 575 -19.70 -10.25 12.12
N GLU A 576 -20.95 -9.89 12.37
CA GLU A 576 -21.88 -9.52 11.32
C GLU A 576 -22.90 -8.42 11.73
N LEU A 577 -23.31 -7.59 10.77
CA LEU A 577 -24.27 -6.51 10.96
C LEU A 577 -25.74 -6.99 10.85
N THR A 578 -26.05 -8.11 11.51
CA THR A 578 -27.39 -8.72 11.57
C THR A 578 -27.95 -8.66 12.98
N ASP A 579 -29.20 -9.08 13.18
CA ASP A 579 -29.79 -9.16 14.50
C ASP A 579 -29.07 -10.16 15.41
N ASP A 580 -28.50 -11.22 14.84
CA ASP A 580 -27.69 -12.22 15.57
C ASP A 580 -26.37 -11.63 16.04
N GLY A 581 -25.69 -10.84 15.19
CA GLY A 581 -24.46 -10.14 15.52
C GLY A 581 -24.62 -8.97 16.49
N LEU A 582 -25.83 -8.42 16.65
CA LEU A 582 -26.08 -7.29 17.57
C LEU A 582 -25.84 -7.70 19.03
N MET A 583 -24.79 -7.19 19.65
CA MET A 583 -24.42 -7.47 21.04
C MET A 583 -25.01 -6.48 22.02
N GLY A 584 -25.08 -5.21 21.69
CA GLY A 584 -25.60 -4.21 22.60
C GLY A 584 -25.73 -2.81 21.96
N ARG A 585 -26.25 -1.89 22.74
CA ARG A 585 -26.33 -0.47 22.40
C ARG A 585 -26.16 0.37 23.67
N ASN A 586 -25.70 1.62 23.51
CA ASN A 586 -25.71 2.50 24.67
C ASN A 586 -27.14 2.77 25.11
N SER A 587 -27.35 2.63 26.42
CA SER A 587 -28.64 2.96 27.08
C SER A 587 -28.53 4.34 27.73
N GLY A 588 -29.49 5.20 27.50
CA GLY A 588 -29.56 6.53 28.10
C GLY A 588 -29.24 7.65 27.12
N PHE A 589 -29.54 8.86 27.53
CA PHE A 589 -29.29 10.06 26.75
C PHE A 589 -27.87 10.58 27.05
N LEU A 590 -27.10 10.77 26.01
CA LEU A 590 -25.80 11.45 26.10
C LEU A 590 -26.04 12.95 26.34
N THR A 591 -25.23 13.55 27.21
CA THR A 591 -25.21 15.00 27.36
C THR A 591 -24.66 15.64 26.09
N ARG A 592 -25.37 16.60 25.54
CA ARG A 592 -24.95 17.24 24.30
C ARG A 592 -23.69 18.09 24.54
N GLY A 593 -22.68 17.86 23.71
CA GLY A 593 -21.45 18.64 23.68
C GLY A 593 -20.31 18.10 24.53
N ASP A 594 -20.60 17.21 25.50
CA ASP A 594 -19.58 16.66 26.40
C ASP A 594 -19.20 15.23 26.04
N TRP A 595 -17.93 14.91 26.20
CA TRP A 595 -17.42 13.53 26.11
C TRP A 595 -17.74 12.77 27.38
N SER A 596 -18.24 11.55 27.22
CA SER A 596 -18.61 10.67 28.33
C SER A 596 -18.15 9.24 28.04
N ASP A 597 -17.67 8.54 29.08
CA ASP A 597 -17.45 7.09 29.03
C ASP A 597 -18.80 6.38 29.25
N VAL A 598 -19.20 5.57 28.29
CA VAL A 598 -20.51 4.92 28.26
C VAL A 598 -20.36 3.42 28.16
N VAL A 599 -20.81 2.69 29.17
CA VAL A 599 -20.84 1.24 29.15
C VAL A 599 -21.95 0.74 28.22
N VAL A 600 -21.58 -0.09 27.26
CA VAL A 600 -22.49 -0.82 26.39
C VAL A 600 -22.52 -2.29 26.82
N PRO A 601 -23.56 -2.72 27.57
CA PRO A 601 -23.66 -4.12 28.01
C PRO A 601 -24.02 -5.02 26.80
N PHE A 602 -23.46 -6.22 26.82
CA PHE A 602 -23.72 -7.25 25.81
C PHE A 602 -24.83 -8.21 26.24
N LYS A 603 -25.55 -8.73 25.27
CA LYS A 603 -26.60 -9.76 25.50
C LYS A 603 -26.01 -11.11 25.99
N SER A 604 -24.72 -11.35 25.68
CA SER A 604 -23.96 -12.53 26.12
C SER A 604 -22.45 -12.20 26.16
N GLY A 605 -21.68 -12.95 26.92
CA GLY A 605 -20.22 -12.81 26.92
C GLY A 605 -19.61 -13.20 25.55
N VAL A 606 -18.57 -12.48 25.16
CA VAL A 606 -17.79 -12.72 23.93
C VAL A 606 -16.38 -13.12 24.31
N THR A 607 -15.86 -14.21 23.74
CA THR A 607 -14.50 -14.74 23.99
C THR A 607 -13.79 -15.02 22.67
N GLY A 608 -12.47 -14.92 22.64
CA GLY A 608 -11.68 -15.20 21.43
C GLY A 608 -11.56 -14.02 20.50
N VAL A 609 -11.32 -14.28 19.22
CA VAL A 609 -11.03 -13.25 18.21
C VAL A 609 -12.22 -13.06 17.30
N HIS A 610 -12.66 -11.82 17.14
CA HIS A 610 -13.88 -11.45 16.42
C HIS A 610 -13.71 -10.14 15.66
N ASP A 611 -14.57 -9.88 14.66
CA ASP A 611 -14.75 -8.57 14.07
C ASP A 611 -15.74 -7.74 14.89
N VAL A 612 -15.41 -6.47 15.15
CA VAL A 612 -16.24 -5.56 15.93
C VAL A 612 -16.72 -4.40 15.07
N TYR A 613 -18.03 -4.21 14.99
CA TYR A 613 -18.62 -3.07 14.29
C TYR A 613 -19.24 -2.12 15.29
N ILE A 614 -18.94 -0.83 15.16
CA ILE A 614 -19.64 0.26 15.83
C ILE A 614 -20.52 0.95 14.82
N ARG A 615 -21.84 0.73 14.92
CA ARG A 615 -22.84 1.27 14.00
C ARG A 615 -23.54 2.48 14.59
N PHE A 616 -23.66 3.53 13.81
CA PHE A 616 -24.32 4.78 14.20
C PHE A 616 -25.80 4.73 13.90
N SER A 617 -26.61 5.04 14.91
CA SER A 617 -28.04 5.29 14.75
C SER A 617 -28.28 6.79 14.90
N GLY A 618 -28.50 7.45 13.78
CA GLY A 618 -28.52 8.92 13.67
C GLY A 618 -27.12 9.48 13.35
N GLU A 619 -27.08 10.76 12.99
CA GLU A 619 -25.86 11.46 12.56
C GLU A 619 -25.23 12.29 13.70
N GLY A 620 -25.73 12.18 14.90
CA GLY A 620 -25.41 13.10 16.00
C GLY A 620 -24.61 12.47 17.12
N VAL A 621 -23.75 11.49 16.86
CA VAL A 621 -22.84 10.91 17.85
C VAL A 621 -21.45 10.75 17.26
N GLN A 622 -20.43 11.09 18.05
CA GLN A 622 -19.04 10.84 17.75
C GLN A 622 -18.50 9.75 18.68
N VAL A 623 -17.59 8.94 18.16
CA VAL A 623 -16.94 7.85 18.89
C VAL A 623 -15.43 8.10 18.92
N GLY A 624 -14.88 8.17 20.14
CA GLY A 624 -13.45 8.16 20.41
C GLY A 624 -12.95 6.74 20.66
N GLY A 625 -12.09 6.54 21.66
CA GLY A 625 -11.53 5.23 21.98
C GLY A 625 -12.59 4.24 22.51
N ILE A 626 -12.28 2.96 22.35
CA ILE A 626 -13.12 1.83 22.77
C ILE A 626 -12.25 0.92 23.64
N LYS A 627 -12.73 0.47 24.80
CA LYS A 627 -12.03 -0.47 25.67
C LYS A 627 -13.03 -1.38 26.40
N SER A 628 -12.55 -2.44 27.05
CA SER A 628 -13.38 -3.24 27.92
C SER A 628 -13.29 -2.77 29.36
N THR A 629 -14.41 -2.78 30.11
CA THR A 629 -14.44 -2.71 31.57
C THR A 629 -14.43 -4.06 32.23
N GLY A 630 -14.16 -5.12 31.49
CA GLY A 630 -14.06 -6.45 32.07
C GLY A 630 -13.17 -6.42 33.31
N SER A 631 -13.67 -6.92 34.43
CA SER A 631 -12.96 -7.05 35.69
C SER A 631 -11.82 -8.04 35.53
N SER A 632 -10.75 -7.68 34.83
CA SER A 632 -9.52 -8.42 34.92
C SER A 632 -8.76 -7.97 36.16
N SER A 633 -9.06 -8.56 37.29
CA SER A 633 -8.16 -8.62 38.43
C SER A 633 -7.04 -9.64 38.15
N GLY A 634 -6.55 -9.70 36.94
CA GLY A 634 -5.42 -10.49 36.50
C GLY A 634 -4.46 -9.60 35.74
N VAL A 635 -3.23 -9.51 36.24
CA VAL A 635 -2.09 -9.04 35.45
C VAL A 635 -1.99 -9.99 34.25
N TYR A 636 -2.51 -9.57 33.09
CA TYR A 636 -2.37 -10.33 31.86
C TYR A 636 -0.89 -10.27 31.46
N SER A 637 -0.18 -11.37 31.64
CA SER A 637 1.00 -11.67 30.84
C SER A 637 0.47 -12.09 29.47
N PRO A 638 0.79 -11.39 28.37
CA PRO A 638 0.45 -11.90 27.05
C PRO A 638 1.19 -13.23 26.87
N GLU A 639 0.48 -14.34 26.99
CA GLU A 639 0.99 -15.61 26.46
C GLU A 639 1.03 -15.43 24.95
N ALA A 640 2.25 -15.30 24.46
CA ALA A 640 2.58 -15.14 23.08
C ALA A 640 1.85 -16.18 22.22
N VAL A 641 1.31 -15.76 21.09
CA VAL A 641 1.33 -16.60 19.89
C VAL A 641 2.76 -17.11 19.79
N ILE A 642 2.95 -18.40 20.04
CA ILE A 642 4.24 -19.07 20.12
C ILE A 642 4.89 -18.98 18.74
N GLY A 643 5.58 -17.90 18.46
CA GLY A 643 6.73 -17.94 17.58
C GLY A 643 7.65 -18.99 18.19
N GLU A 644 8.24 -19.86 17.40
CA GLU A 644 9.04 -21.03 17.82
C GLU A 644 9.72 -20.83 19.17
N ILE A 645 9.43 -21.71 20.12
CA ILE A 645 10.03 -21.72 21.46
C ILE A 645 11.54 -21.58 21.27
N GLY A 646 12.13 -20.45 21.73
CA GLY A 646 13.53 -20.16 21.61
C GLY A 646 13.93 -19.03 20.68
N SER A 647 12.99 -18.28 20.10
CA SER A 647 13.36 -17.09 19.29
C SER A 647 13.44 -15.83 20.15
N VAL A 648 14.50 -15.05 19.95
CA VAL A 648 14.73 -13.76 20.60
C VAL A 648 14.65 -12.65 19.57
N TYR A 649 13.88 -11.62 19.87
CA TYR A 649 13.66 -10.46 18.99
C TYR A 649 14.16 -9.18 19.67
N ASN A 650 14.63 -8.23 18.91
CA ASN A 650 14.86 -6.87 19.39
C ASN A 650 13.51 -6.13 19.57
N LEU A 651 13.54 -4.90 20.10
CA LEU A 651 12.33 -4.07 20.27
C LEU A 651 11.63 -3.70 18.94
N ARG A 652 12.27 -3.96 17.81
CA ARG A 652 11.73 -3.74 16.45
C ARG A 652 11.07 -4.99 15.86
N GLY A 653 10.96 -6.07 16.64
CA GLY A 653 10.39 -7.34 16.17
C GLY A 653 11.33 -8.15 15.25
N ILE A 654 12.59 -7.75 15.10
CA ILE A 654 13.57 -8.49 14.28
C ILE A 654 14.15 -9.63 15.13
N ARG A 655 14.13 -10.86 14.61
CA ARG A 655 14.75 -12.02 15.24
C ARG A 655 16.27 -11.83 15.28
N VAL A 656 16.84 -11.81 16.49
CA VAL A 656 18.27 -11.59 16.72
C VAL A 656 19.00 -12.84 17.23
N GLY A 657 18.27 -13.91 17.55
CA GLY A 657 18.85 -15.17 17.99
C GLY A 657 17.82 -16.20 18.38
N SER A 658 18.30 -17.40 18.73
CA SER A 658 17.51 -18.49 19.33
C SER A 658 17.68 -18.58 20.85
N SER A 659 18.56 -17.78 21.43
CA SER A 659 18.74 -17.64 22.88
C SER A 659 19.26 -16.23 23.20
N MET A 660 19.24 -15.87 24.49
CA MET A 660 19.81 -14.61 24.97
C MET A 660 21.35 -14.64 25.02
N ASP A 661 21.97 -15.80 24.84
CA ASP A 661 23.41 -15.96 24.89
C ASP A 661 24.09 -15.31 23.69
N GLY A 662 25.16 -14.60 23.89
CA GLY A 662 25.91 -13.93 22.84
C GLY A 662 25.32 -12.59 22.37
N LEU A 663 24.12 -12.19 22.82
CA LEU A 663 23.58 -10.88 22.52
C LEU A 663 24.21 -9.77 23.37
N ALA A 664 24.32 -8.57 22.85
CA ALA A 664 24.79 -7.40 23.60
C ALA A 664 23.86 -7.04 24.75
N PRO A 665 24.29 -6.30 25.79
CA PRO A 665 23.38 -5.74 26.78
C PRO A 665 22.28 -4.89 26.12
N GLY A 666 21.02 -5.11 26.50
CA GLY A 666 19.88 -4.41 25.86
C GLY A 666 18.54 -5.02 26.25
N ILE A 667 17.45 -4.44 25.70
CA ILE A 667 16.10 -4.95 25.91
C ILE A 667 15.69 -5.80 24.70
N TYR A 668 15.23 -7.01 24.96
CA TYR A 668 14.83 -7.99 23.96
C TYR A 668 13.43 -8.53 24.24
N ILE A 669 12.81 -9.16 23.27
CA ILE A 669 11.54 -9.87 23.40
C ILE A 669 11.82 -11.35 23.18
N SER A 670 11.48 -12.19 24.14
CA SER A 670 11.56 -13.65 24.03
C SER A 670 10.39 -14.29 24.76
N GLY A 671 9.72 -15.24 24.13
CA GLY A 671 8.50 -15.85 24.68
C GLY A 671 7.41 -14.80 24.98
N GLY A 672 7.30 -13.72 24.19
CA GLY A 672 6.33 -12.64 24.42
C GLY A 672 6.70 -11.65 25.53
N HIS A 673 7.80 -11.82 26.23
CA HIS A 673 8.21 -10.97 27.37
C HIS A 673 9.38 -10.06 27.00
N LYS A 674 9.35 -8.80 27.49
CA LYS A 674 10.51 -7.91 27.47
C LYS A 674 11.53 -8.37 28.52
N ILE A 675 12.73 -8.68 28.06
CA ILE A 675 13.83 -9.17 28.91
C ILE A 675 14.98 -8.17 28.81
N LEU A 676 15.43 -7.67 29.96
CA LEU A 676 16.63 -6.81 30.02
C LEU A 676 17.86 -7.74 30.18
N LYS A 677 18.70 -7.78 29.15
CA LYS A 677 20.03 -8.37 29.26
C LYS A 677 20.99 -7.30 29.81
N ARG A 678 21.63 -7.55 30.94
CA ARG A 678 22.64 -6.71 31.59
C ARG A 678 24.05 -7.11 31.16
#